data_f4d4b501f9c1c3f01bcfcf6f8653f8ca
#
_entry.id   f4d4b501f9c1c3f01bcfcf6f8653f8ca
#
_cell.length_a   1.000
_cell.length_b   1.000
_cell.length_c   1.000
_cell.angle_alpha   90.00
_cell.angle_beta   90.00
_cell.angle_gamma   90.00
#
_symmetry.space_group_name_H-M   'P 1'
#
loop_
_entity.id
_entity.type
_entity.pdbx_description
1 polymer ?
#
loop_
_entity_poly.entity_id
_entity_poly.type
_entity_poly.pdbx_seq_one_letter_code
_entity_poly.pdbx_strand_id
1 'polypeptide(L)'
;MQSTPNYLWSTDDLLGQGATASVYKARNKKSGELVAVKVFNNASYLRPQEVQMREFEMLRKLNHKNIVRLFAVEETGSSKQKVLVMEYCSSGSLLNVLEDPANAFGLAEPEFLIVLQCVVAGMNHLRENGVVHRDIKPGNIMRLVGEDGQSIYKLTDFGAARELEDDEKFVSVYGTEEYLHPDMYERAVLRKPQQKAYGVTVDLWSIGVTFYHAATGSLPFVPFGGPRRNKETMYKITTEKPPGAIAGVQRQENGSIEWSYELPVTCQLSAGLKDQLIPILANILEADQEKCWGFDQFFAETNDILHRIVVDVFSLQQASSHRIYIHPYNTTSKFLDAVFKQTSIAPHHQEYFYEGHPYELDPNLQAHSFCRTARHSPLTLLSSAEQPEEVVGVRYRDPALDFPKFVPKVDVVADCSTAKSAVGAVHQTLRIAQALRRCQELVARGLHWVIGNLKSECSRVLEQRRGVNTVLTSLQLLEVKTRGLYEALPGGSGLPALKDLAVVKSRLQRVVEELSQCSHSIYDFQGALDGILSELVQHRQQAHEDKSIQQLECCLEKMQLIHKQFRKARNCPRLGYNEEQIHKLDKVNLGHLARKVLLIFQDECVRQYQDVLALHGSRMRKVCETKKHLKRLSNRIGTCGVEAMECQECLQHALDTFPQMALTEKRSPALVPPVPSPVPLSQARREMAFQMQELLEQMKSVTCNLQFNNSIIERLSGAAPTPGL
;
A
#
# COMPACT_ATOMS: atom_id res chain seq x y z
N MET A 1 31.76 42.20 7.23
CA MET A 1 32.44 41.25 6.37
C MET A 1 33.62 40.63 7.11
N GLN A 2 33.69 39.31 7.16
CA GLN A 2 34.83 38.54 7.71
C GLN A 2 35.43 37.68 6.60
N SER A 3 36.73 37.37 6.72
CA SER A 3 37.40 36.60 5.68
C SER A 3 38.60 35.80 6.22
N THR A 4 38.90 34.74 5.51
CA THR A 4 40.14 33.98 5.54
C THR A 4 40.92 34.20 4.23
N PRO A 5 42.09 33.64 4.02
CA PRO A 5 42.80 33.76 2.76
C PRO A 5 41.95 33.41 1.53
N ASN A 6 41.14 32.34 1.59
CA ASN A 6 40.39 31.85 0.43
C ASN A 6 38.88 32.05 0.50
N TYR A 7 38.31 32.44 1.65
CA TYR A 7 36.86 32.50 1.85
C TYR A 7 36.40 33.86 2.41
N LEU A 8 35.13 34.21 2.10
CA LEU A 8 34.54 35.49 2.48
C LEU A 8 33.10 35.28 2.93
N TRP A 9 32.67 35.91 4.04
CA TRP A 9 31.26 35.85 4.53
C TRP A 9 30.84 37.14 5.24
N SER A 10 29.52 37.37 5.31
CA SER A 10 28.93 38.41 6.14
C SER A 10 28.47 37.82 7.48
N THR A 11 28.54 38.66 8.52
CA THR A 11 27.92 38.33 9.83
C THR A 11 26.41 38.23 9.74
N ASP A 12 25.80 38.82 8.71
CA ASP A 12 24.36 38.76 8.44
C ASP A 12 23.93 37.42 7.78
N ASP A 13 24.88 36.69 7.20
CA ASP A 13 24.67 35.41 6.56
C ASP A 13 24.74 34.23 7.56
N LEU A 14 24.26 34.44 8.77
CA LEU A 14 24.23 33.44 9.84
C LEU A 14 23.27 32.31 9.48
N LEU A 15 23.78 31.07 9.42
CA LEU A 15 23.01 29.87 9.18
C LEU A 15 22.55 29.21 10.49
N GLY A 16 23.38 29.26 11.51
CA GLY A 16 23.07 28.71 12.81
C GLY A 16 24.06 29.17 13.88
N GLN A 17 23.58 29.25 15.11
CA GLN A 17 24.38 29.65 16.26
C GLN A 17 24.19 28.58 17.36
N GLY A 18 25.32 28.00 17.75
CA GLY A 18 25.40 27.06 18.88
C GLY A 18 26.11 27.69 20.07
N ALA A 19 26.18 26.92 21.17
CA ALA A 19 26.88 27.34 22.38
C ALA A 19 28.40 27.59 22.15
N THR A 20 29.00 26.87 21.22
CA THR A 20 30.46 26.88 21.00
C THR A 20 30.89 27.48 19.68
N ALA A 21 30.03 27.62 18.70
CA ALA A 21 30.37 28.12 17.38
C ALA A 21 29.15 28.73 16.67
N SER A 22 29.42 29.57 15.70
CA SER A 22 28.46 30.12 14.76
C SER A 22 28.82 29.69 13.34
N VAL A 23 27.81 29.30 12.56
CA VAL A 23 27.96 28.83 11.18
C VAL A 23 27.41 29.86 10.23
N TYR A 24 28.20 30.26 9.24
CA TYR A 24 27.85 31.29 8.24
C TYR A 24 27.88 30.69 6.84
N LYS A 25 27.01 31.22 5.97
CA LYS A 25 27.12 31.04 4.54
C LYS A 25 28.26 31.87 3.99
N ALA A 26 29.16 31.26 3.26
CA ALA A 26 30.36 31.89 2.74
C ALA A 26 30.58 31.58 1.25
N ARG A 27 31.52 32.30 0.64
CA ARG A 27 31.94 32.05 -0.74
C ARG A 27 33.42 31.85 -0.85
N ASN A 28 33.84 30.95 -1.71
CA ASN A 28 35.21 30.82 -2.13
C ASN A 28 35.57 32.06 -2.99
N LYS A 29 36.64 32.75 -2.65
CA LYS A 29 37.07 34.01 -3.34
C LYS A 29 37.50 33.77 -4.79
N LYS A 30 37.97 32.56 -5.13
CA LYS A 30 38.45 32.22 -6.48
C LYS A 30 37.33 31.63 -7.36
N SER A 31 36.60 30.66 -6.88
CA SER A 31 35.57 29.94 -7.65
C SER A 31 34.18 30.55 -7.54
N GLY A 32 33.91 31.34 -6.50
CA GLY A 32 32.58 31.88 -6.22
C GLY A 32 31.61 30.83 -5.59
N GLU A 33 32.07 29.60 -5.43
CA GLU A 33 31.26 28.50 -4.86
C GLU A 33 30.84 28.82 -3.44
N LEU A 34 29.61 28.38 -3.11
CA LEU A 34 29.03 28.48 -1.78
C LEU A 34 29.57 27.42 -0.87
N VAL A 35 29.97 27.81 0.33
CA VAL A 35 30.43 26.95 1.40
C VAL A 35 29.82 27.36 2.73
N ALA A 36 29.90 26.51 3.74
CA ALA A 36 29.55 26.82 5.12
C ALA A 36 30.85 27.00 5.93
N VAL A 37 30.89 28.08 6.71
CA VAL A 37 32.06 28.40 7.55
C VAL A 37 31.63 28.34 9.02
N LYS A 38 32.24 27.44 9.79
CA LYS A 38 32.02 27.33 11.24
C LYS A 38 33.13 28.11 11.98
N VAL A 39 32.71 29.16 12.68
CA VAL A 39 33.58 30.02 13.47
C VAL A 39 33.35 29.74 14.94
N PHE A 40 34.40 29.39 15.67
CA PHE A 40 34.28 29.09 17.10
C PHE A 40 34.11 30.34 17.94
N ASN A 41 33.21 30.34 18.93
CA ASN A 41 32.98 31.50 19.81
C ASN A 41 34.15 31.70 20.79
N ASN A 42 34.36 32.96 21.23
CA ASN A 42 35.41 33.29 22.20
C ASN A 42 35.24 32.53 23.53
N ALA A 43 34.04 32.19 23.96
CA ALA A 43 33.78 31.34 25.10
C ALA A 43 34.32 29.91 24.95
N SER A 44 34.62 29.47 23.73
CA SER A 44 35.25 28.17 23.45
C SER A 44 36.77 28.13 23.78
N TYR A 45 37.37 29.30 24.10
CA TYR A 45 38.72 29.30 24.68
C TYR A 45 38.83 28.55 26.03
N LEU A 46 37.72 28.32 26.69
CA LEU A 46 37.64 27.43 27.88
C LEU A 46 37.70 25.94 27.52
N ARG A 47 37.50 25.58 26.23
CA ARG A 47 37.79 24.24 25.75
C ARG A 47 39.26 24.15 25.37
N PRO A 48 39.99 23.11 25.85
CA PRO A 48 41.36 22.88 25.42
C PRO A 48 41.47 22.86 23.89
N GLN A 49 42.51 23.43 23.32
CA GLN A 49 42.78 23.38 21.88
C GLN A 49 42.69 21.96 21.30
N GLU A 50 43.00 21.00 22.09
CA GLU A 50 42.88 19.57 21.79
C GLU A 50 41.46 19.14 21.40
N VAL A 51 40.42 19.70 22.00
CA VAL A 51 39.00 19.37 21.67
C VAL A 51 38.58 19.99 20.32
N GLN A 52 39.10 21.19 20.00
CA GLN A 52 38.83 21.80 18.69
C GLN A 52 39.57 21.07 17.57
N MET A 53 40.79 20.60 17.84
CA MET A 53 41.57 19.82 16.88
C MET A 53 40.95 18.46 16.58
N ARG A 54 40.30 17.83 17.56
CA ARG A 54 39.62 16.54 17.36
C ARG A 54 38.52 16.64 16.28
N GLU A 55 37.70 17.65 16.28
CA GLU A 55 36.68 17.84 15.24
C GLU A 55 37.32 17.92 13.84
N PHE A 56 38.45 18.60 13.72
CA PHE A 56 39.20 18.68 12.46
C PHE A 56 39.71 17.32 12.01
N GLU A 57 40.32 16.58 12.92
CA GLU A 57 40.92 15.28 12.64
C GLU A 57 39.83 14.26 12.26
N MET A 58 38.71 14.28 12.97
CA MET A 58 37.56 13.41 12.67
C MET A 58 37.02 13.70 11.29
N LEU A 59 36.64 14.94 10.99
CA LEU A 59 36.09 15.32 9.69
C LEU A 59 37.08 15.08 8.54
N ARG A 60 38.37 15.19 8.80
CA ARG A 60 39.40 14.97 7.78
C ARG A 60 39.53 13.53 7.34
N LYS A 61 39.27 12.57 8.27
CA LYS A 61 39.27 11.12 8.01
C LYS A 61 37.97 10.66 7.28
N LEU A 62 36.87 11.39 7.49
CA LEU A 62 35.54 10.98 7.01
C LEU A 62 35.28 11.55 5.62
N ASN A 63 35.14 10.69 4.62
CA ASN A 63 34.76 11.03 3.27
C ASN A 63 33.63 10.12 2.81
N HIS A 64 32.40 10.58 2.94
CA HIS A 64 31.20 9.81 2.61
C HIS A 64 30.08 10.73 2.15
N LYS A 65 29.24 10.28 1.21
CA LYS A 65 28.13 11.09 0.65
C LYS A 65 27.09 11.54 1.69
N ASN A 66 26.97 10.80 2.80
CA ASN A 66 26.02 11.11 3.89
C ASN A 66 26.71 11.72 5.13
N ILE A 67 27.89 12.26 4.94
CA ILE A 67 28.61 13.05 5.94
C ILE A 67 29.04 14.36 5.30
N VAL A 68 28.80 15.49 6.00
CA VAL A 68 29.18 16.81 5.53
C VAL A 68 30.70 16.86 5.32
N ARG A 69 31.12 17.23 4.12
CA ARG A 69 32.52 17.23 3.71
C ARG A 69 33.26 18.44 4.27
N LEU A 70 34.45 18.23 4.84
CA LEU A 70 35.39 19.29 5.20
C LEU A 70 36.25 19.63 3.98
N PHE A 71 36.27 20.92 3.56
CA PHE A 71 37.08 21.36 2.46
C PHE A 71 38.42 21.92 2.93
N ALA A 72 38.42 22.73 4.00
CA ALA A 72 39.64 23.38 4.51
C ALA A 72 39.50 23.75 5.98
N VAL A 73 40.63 23.91 6.63
CA VAL A 73 40.77 24.58 7.92
C VAL A 73 41.65 25.80 7.72
N GLU A 74 41.09 26.99 7.99
CA GLU A 74 41.79 28.27 7.79
C GLU A 74 41.75 29.12 9.06
N GLU A 75 42.44 30.25 9.03
CA GLU A 75 42.44 31.23 10.12
C GLU A 75 41.96 32.58 9.62
N THR A 76 41.19 33.28 10.44
CA THR A 76 40.80 34.65 10.16
C THR A 76 42.00 35.63 10.24
N GLY A 77 42.08 36.59 9.30
CA GLY A 77 43.25 37.50 9.22
C GLY A 77 43.40 38.39 10.44
N SER A 78 42.33 38.80 11.09
CA SER A 78 42.34 39.76 12.19
C SER A 78 42.48 39.16 13.59
N SER A 79 41.86 38.02 13.84
CA SER A 79 41.81 37.39 15.19
C SER A 79 42.57 36.10 15.30
N LYS A 80 43.18 35.60 14.21
CA LYS A 80 43.81 34.27 14.12
C LYS A 80 42.92 33.13 14.62
N GLN A 81 41.64 33.31 14.52
CA GLN A 81 40.64 32.34 14.95
C GLN A 81 40.50 31.27 13.89
N LYS A 82 40.55 30.01 14.31
CA LYS A 82 40.37 28.86 13.40
C LYS A 82 38.93 28.75 12.94
N VAL A 83 38.77 28.44 11.67
CA VAL A 83 37.48 28.26 11.01
C VAL A 83 37.49 26.97 10.19
N LEU A 84 36.40 26.24 10.29
CA LEU A 84 36.13 25.08 9.45
C LEU A 84 35.36 25.49 8.21
N VAL A 85 35.88 25.16 7.05
CA VAL A 85 35.21 25.37 5.77
C VAL A 85 34.62 24.04 5.30
N MET A 86 33.32 23.99 5.22
CA MET A 86 32.58 22.76 4.97
C MET A 86 31.61 22.90 3.79
N GLU A 87 31.14 21.78 3.33
CA GLU A 87 30.07 21.68 2.36
C GLU A 87 28.81 22.47 2.81
N TYR A 88 28.29 23.31 1.91
CA TYR A 88 27.05 24.04 2.17
C TYR A 88 25.82 23.23 1.77
N CYS A 89 25.01 22.88 2.75
CA CYS A 89 23.74 22.22 2.55
C CYS A 89 22.62 23.28 2.45
N SER A 90 22.13 23.51 1.23
CA SER A 90 21.25 24.65 0.91
C SER A 90 19.83 24.51 1.48
N SER A 91 19.42 23.32 1.90
CA SER A 91 18.04 23.03 2.31
C SER A 91 17.85 22.89 3.83
N GLY A 92 18.82 23.40 4.61
CA GLY A 92 18.77 23.37 6.07
C GLY A 92 18.99 21.99 6.68
N SER A 93 18.38 21.72 7.81
CA SER A 93 18.49 20.45 8.53
C SER A 93 17.19 19.66 8.49
N LEU A 94 17.25 18.38 8.90
CA LEU A 94 16.06 17.55 9.13
C LEU A 94 15.12 18.21 10.16
N LEU A 95 15.65 18.91 11.16
CA LEU A 95 14.82 19.66 12.11
C LEU A 95 13.97 20.71 11.40
N ASN A 96 14.55 21.46 10.46
CA ASN A 96 13.79 22.44 9.66
C ASN A 96 12.68 21.78 8.85
N VAL A 97 12.93 20.58 8.32
CA VAL A 97 11.92 19.77 7.61
C VAL A 97 10.80 19.36 8.56
N LEU A 98 11.13 18.88 9.76
CA LEU A 98 10.16 18.47 10.78
C LEU A 98 9.39 19.63 11.40
N GLU A 99 9.98 20.82 11.41
CA GLU A 99 9.32 22.05 11.86
C GLU A 99 8.33 22.62 10.85
N ASP A 100 8.38 22.18 9.59
CA ASP A 100 7.39 22.55 8.60
C ASP A 100 6.02 22.00 9.02
N PRO A 101 4.95 22.83 9.04
CA PRO A 101 3.61 22.38 9.39
C PRO A 101 3.11 21.20 8.55
N ALA A 102 3.57 21.07 7.31
CA ALA A 102 3.27 19.91 6.47
C ALA A 102 3.72 18.58 7.07
N ASN A 103 4.75 18.59 7.91
CA ASN A 103 5.34 17.42 8.56
C ASN A 103 5.00 17.34 10.06
N ALA A 104 3.96 18.03 10.52
CA ALA A 104 3.54 18.05 11.92
C ALA A 104 3.20 16.64 12.47
N PHE A 105 2.81 15.72 11.62
CA PHE A 105 2.50 14.32 11.95
C PHE A 105 3.52 13.32 11.37
N GLY A 106 4.72 13.79 11.11
CA GLY A 106 5.82 13.01 10.57
C GLY A 106 6.00 13.15 9.05
N LEU A 107 7.08 12.57 8.58
CA LEU A 107 7.43 12.58 7.17
C LEU A 107 6.53 11.64 6.36
N ALA A 108 6.33 11.94 5.09
CA ALA A 108 5.81 10.99 4.13
C ALA A 108 6.76 9.78 4.00
N GLU A 109 6.21 8.60 3.73
CA GLU A 109 6.96 7.35 3.70
C GLU A 109 8.20 7.38 2.79
N PRO A 110 8.13 7.91 1.54
CA PRO A 110 9.32 8.00 0.68
C PRO A 110 10.44 8.85 1.28
N GLU A 111 10.11 9.98 1.89
CA GLU A 111 11.10 10.87 2.52
C GLU A 111 11.67 10.25 3.79
N PHE A 112 10.83 9.58 4.59
CA PHE A 112 11.30 8.84 5.77
C PHE A 112 12.30 7.75 5.40
N LEU A 113 12.07 7.00 4.32
CA LEU A 113 12.99 5.96 3.83
C LEU A 113 14.32 6.56 3.36
N ILE A 114 14.31 7.75 2.76
CA ILE A 114 15.54 8.47 2.39
C ILE A 114 16.32 8.86 3.66
N VAL A 115 15.65 9.39 4.68
CA VAL A 115 16.30 9.70 5.97
C VAL A 115 16.91 8.44 6.59
N LEU A 116 16.15 7.35 6.64
CA LEU A 116 16.61 6.06 7.15
C LEU A 116 17.89 5.60 6.42
N GLN A 117 17.85 5.59 5.09
CA GLN A 117 18.98 5.18 4.25
C GLN A 117 20.21 6.06 4.47
N CYS A 118 20.05 7.37 4.46
CA CYS A 118 21.15 8.31 4.60
C CYS A 118 21.80 8.23 5.99
N VAL A 119 20.98 8.19 7.04
CA VAL A 119 21.50 8.10 8.42
C VAL A 119 22.19 6.77 8.66
N VAL A 120 21.61 5.66 8.24
CA VAL A 120 22.21 4.32 8.36
C VAL A 120 23.54 4.24 7.62
N ALA A 121 23.60 4.74 6.38
CA ALA A 121 24.84 4.74 5.59
C ALA A 121 25.95 5.63 6.24
N GLY A 122 25.57 6.82 6.72
CA GLY A 122 26.50 7.70 7.44
C GLY A 122 27.02 7.06 8.75
N MET A 123 26.11 6.46 9.52
CA MET A 123 26.48 5.77 10.77
C MET A 123 27.36 4.54 10.53
N ASN A 124 27.10 3.77 9.47
CA ASN A 124 27.94 2.65 9.10
C ASN A 124 29.38 3.12 8.80
N HIS A 125 29.53 4.22 8.05
CA HIS A 125 30.84 4.82 7.78
C HIS A 125 31.55 5.28 9.07
N LEU A 126 30.82 5.87 10.03
CA LEU A 126 31.39 6.23 11.34
C LEU A 126 31.91 5.00 12.08
N ARG A 127 31.13 3.92 12.08
CA ARG A 127 31.51 2.66 12.72
C ARG A 127 32.76 2.04 12.09
N GLU A 128 32.85 2.01 10.77
CA GLU A 128 34.03 1.53 10.04
C GLU A 128 35.31 2.32 10.40
N ASN A 129 35.15 3.58 10.78
CA ASN A 129 36.27 4.44 11.22
C ASN A 129 36.42 4.54 12.75
N GLY A 130 35.67 3.74 13.52
CA GLY A 130 35.76 3.72 15.00
C GLY A 130 35.24 5.01 15.65
N VAL A 131 34.34 5.77 15.02
CA VAL A 131 33.85 7.07 15.49
C VAL A 131 32.49 6.95 16.13
N VAL A 132 32.35 7.45 17.37
CA VAL A 132 31.05 7.67 18.05
C VAL A 132 30.70 9.14 17.98
N HIS A 133 29.50 9.44 17.48
CA HIS A 133 29.04 10.81 17.23
C HIS A 133 28.63 11.55 18.51
N ARG A 134 27.84 10.91 19.35
CA ARG A 134 27.32 11.35 20.67
C ARG A 134 26.30 12.50 20.65
N ASP A 135 25.96 13.08 19.51
CA ASP A 135 24.95 14.14 19.39
C ASP A 135 24.11 13.96 18.11
N ILE A 136 23.64 12.74 17.85
CA ILE A 136 22.71 12.48 16.74
C ILE A 136 21.35 13.06 17.10
N LYS A 137 20.87 13.95 16.24
CA LYS A 137 19.54 14.60 16.34
C LYS A 137 19.17 15.21 15.00
N PRO A 138 17.89 15.55 14.76
CA PRO A 138 17.46 16.18 13.51
C PRO A 138 18.20 17.47 13.15
N GLY A 139 18.63 18.27 14.15
CA GLY A 139 19.39 19.49 13.93
C GLY A 139 20.79 19.26 13.37
N ASN A 140 21.38 18.07 13.58
CA ASN A 140 22.69 17.68 13.11
C ASN A 140 22.66 16.75 11.88
N ILE A 141 21.53 16.69 11.21
CA ILE A 141 21.33 15.97 9.95
C ILE A 141 20.96 17.01 8.91
N MET A 142 21.90 17.38 8.04
CA MET A 142 21.72 18.42 7.03
C MET A 142 21.06 17.84 5.78
N ARG A 143 20.32 18.69 5.06
CA ARG A 143 19.62 18.32 3.83
C ARG A 143 20.20 19.06 2.63
N LEU A 144 20.44 18.30 1.59
CA LEU A 144 20.78 18.77 0.25
C LEU A 144 19.78 18.16 -0.73
N VAL A 145 19.40 18.88 -1.76
CA VAL A 145 18.57 18.36 -2.86
C VAL A 145 19.49 18.06 -4.04
N GLY A 146 19.49 16.81 -4.50
CA GLY A 146 20.25 16.37 -5.66
C GLY A 146 19.70 16.91 -6.98
N GLU A 147 20.42 16.67 -8.06
CA GLU A 147 20.01 17.07 -9.43
C GLU A 147 18.73 16.37 -9.88
N ASP A 148 18.45 15.18 -9.35
CA ASP A 148 17.22 14.39 -9.54
C ASP A 148 16.03 14.89 -8.71
N GLY A 149 16.23 15.95 -7.91
CA GLY A 149 15.21 16.51 -7.02
C GLY A 149 15.00 15.71 -5.72
N GLN A 150 15.77 14.66 -5.49
CA GLN A 150 15.68 13.88 -4.26
C GLN A 150 16.50 14.47 -3.13
N SER A 151 16.04 14.28 -1.89
CA SER A 151 16.77 14.71 -0.70
C SER A 151 17.98 13.80 -0.45
N ILE A 152 19.09 14.43 -0.03
CA ILE A 152 20.28 13.76 0.47
C ILE A 152 20.53 14.30 1.86
N TYR A 153 20.54 13.42 2.87
CA TYR A 153 20.82 13.79 4.25
C TYR A 153 22.24 13.46 4.63
N LYS A 154 22.86 14.35 5.39
CA LYS A 154 24.28 14.28 5.77
C LYS A 154 24.44 14.57 7.25
N LEU A 155 25.19 13.71 7.95
CA LEU A 155 25.57 13.93 9.34
C LEU A 155 26.57 15.08 9.45
N THR A 156 26.40 15.90 10.48
CA THR A 156 27.27 17.06 10.76
C THR A 156 27.46 17.24 12.26
N ASP A 157 28.28 18.20 12.64
CA ASP A 157 28.59 18.60 14.02
C ASP A 157 29.29 17.49 14.85
N PHE A 158 30.55 17.25 14.53
CA PHE A 158 31.42 16.28 15.19
C PHE A 158 32.13 16.82 16.43
N GLY A 159 31.69 17.98 16.97
CA GLY A 159 32.31 18.60 18.15
C GLY A 159 32.24 17.75 19.42
N ALA A 160 31.30 16.82 19.48
CA ALA A 160 31.16 15.84 20.55
C ALA A 160 31.76 14.46 20.21
N ALA A 161 32.17 14.22 18.97
CA ALA A 161 32.61 12.94 18.47
C ALA A 161 33.90 12.44 19.15
N ARG A 162 34.07 11.12 19.23
CA ARG A 162 35.24 10.46 19.80
C ARG A 162 35.53 9.18 19.01
N GLU A 163 36.84 8.90 18.86
CA GLU A 163 37.30 7.58 18.43
C GLU A 163 37.20 6.60 19.60
N LEU A 164 36.61 5.45 19.39
CA LEU A 164 36.51 4.36 20.36
C LEU A 164 36.57 3.02 19.61
N GLU A 165 37.26 2.05 20.22
CA GLU A 165 37.11 0.64 19.86
C GLU A 165 35.78 0.10 20.43
N ASP A 166 35.30 -1.03 19.90
CA ASP A 166 33.96 -1.56 20.23
C ASP A 166 33.73 -1.83 21.71
N ASP A 167 34.78 -2.28 22.42
CA ASP A 167 34.72 -2.58 23.85
C ASP A 167 35.09 -1.39 24.75
N GLU A 168 35.48 -0.26 24.15
CA GLU A 168 35.95 0.89 24.92
C GLU A 168 34.71 1.72 25.38
N LYS A 169 34.76 2.16 26.65
CA LYS A 169 33.76 2.97 27.29
C LYS A 169 34.25 4.37 27.64
N PHE A 170 33.41 5.35 27.58
CA PHE A 170 33.75 6.74 27.92
C PHE A 170 32.93 7.25 29.11
N VAL A 171 33.43 8.30 29.78
CA VAL A 171 32.83 8.90 30.99
C VAL A 171 32.37 10.34 30.75
N SER A 172 32.86 10.99 29.68
CA SER A 172 32.45 12.36 29.32
C SER A 172 31.04 12.42 28.77
N VAL A 173 30.26 13.43 29.17
CA VAL A 173 28.86 13.62 28.77
C VAL A 173 28.73 14.78 27.80
N TYR A 174 28.12 14.53 26.65
CA TYR A 174 27.75 15.48 25.61
C TYR A 174 26.42 15.08 24.98
N GLY A 175 25.74 16.01 24.34
CA GLY A 175 24.52 15.76 23.59
C GLY A 175 23.39 16.73 23.96
N THR A 176 22.28 16.56 23.27
CA THR A 176 21.06 17.36 23.44
C THR A 176 20.07 16.61 24.33
N GLU A 177 19.54 17.29 25.33
CA GLU A 177 18.78 16.75 26.45
C GLU A 177 17.70 15.75 26.05
N GLU A 178 16.89 16.07 25.03
CA GLU A 178 15.77 15.26 24.57
C GLU A 178 16.17 13.97 23.84
N TYR A 179 17.44 13.86 23.42
CA TYR A 179 17.99 12.73 22.63
C TYR A 179 19.00 11.90 23.39
N LEU A 180 19.30 12.26 24.64
CA LEU A 180 20.28 11.56 25.47
C LEU A 180 19.79 10.21 25.95
N HIS A 181 20.70 9.23 25.93
CA HIS A 181 20.50 7.96 26.61
C HIS A 181 20.23 8.21 28.12
N PRO A 182 19.32 7.44 28.77
CA PRO A 182 18.96 7.67 30.17
C PRO A 182 20.13 7.74 31.13
N ASP A 183 21.14 6.88 30.96
CA ASP A 183 22.33 6.90 31.80
C ASP A 183 23.16 8.19 31.65
N MET A 184 23.24 8.73 30.41
CA MET A 184 23.86 10.04 30.17
C MET A 184 23.02 11.19 30.69
N TYR A 185 21.70 11.08 30.60
CA TYR A 185 20.74 12.08 31.10
C TYR A 185 20.84 12.24 32.61
N GLU A 186 20.94 11.14 33.36
CA GLU A 186 21.09 11.15 34.80
C GLU A 186 22.30 11.97 35.23
N ARG A 187 23.42 11.83 34.55
CA ARG A 187 24.66 12.54 34.86
C ARG A 187 24.64 13.99 34.35
N ALA A 188 24.25 14.21 33.10
CA ALA A 188 24.33 15.53 32.45
C ALA A 188 23.28 16.51 32.99
N VAL A 189 22.05 16.02 33.16
CA VAL A 189 20.88 16.84 33.40
C VAL A 189 20.49 16.83 34.86
N LEU A 190 20.47 15.66 35.49
CA LEU A 190 20.14 15.51 36.92
C LEU A 190 21.34 15.73 37.85
N ARG A 191 22.55 15.83 37.27
CA ARG A 191 23.82 16.06 38.00
C ARG A 191 24.10 15.07 39.12
N LYS A 192 23.61 13.84 39.01
CA LYS A 192 23.86 12.78 39.97
C LYS A 192 25.25 12.20 39.74
N PRO A 193 26.07 12.04 40.80
CA PRO A 193 27.40 11.50 40.69
C PRO A 193 27.34 9.97 40.49
N GLN A 194 27.31 9.53 39.24
CA GLN A 194 27.44 8.12 38.88
C GLN A 194 28.70 7.89 38.04
N GLN A 195 29.40 6.81 38.29
CA GLN A 195 30.60 6.39 37.51
C GLN A 195 30.22 5.38 36.43
N LYS A 196 29.05 5.54 35.80
CA LYS A 196 28.71 4.68 34.69
C LYS A 196 29.52 5.06 33.44
N ALA A 197 30.04 4.06 32.78
CA ALA A 197 30.77 4.20 31.54
C ALA A 197 29.81 3.89 30.37
N TYR A 198 29.97 4.63 29.27
CA TYR A 198 29.09 4.59 28.11
C TYR A 198 29.80 3.99 26.92
N GLY A 199 29.15 3.09 26.20
CA GLY A 199 29.62 2.50 24.97
C GLY A 199 29.15 3.20 23.73
N VAL A 200 29.46 2.64 22.57
CA VAL A 200 29.06 3.13 21.26
C VAL A 200 27.54 3.12 21.04
N THR A 201 26.83 2.27 21.77
CA THR A 201 25.36 2.09 21.66
C THR A 201 24.53 3.27 22.12
N VAL A 202 25.12 4.29 22.77
CA VAL A 202 24.42 5.53 23.11
C VAL A 202 23.92 6.28 21.85
N ASP A 203 24.63 6.13 20.73
CA ASP A 203 24.18 6.70 19.46
C ASP A 203 22.90 6.01 18.95
N LEU A 204 22.71 4.72 19.24
CA LEU A 204 21.48 4.00 18.86
C LEU A 204 20.24 4.56 19.53
N TRP A 205 20.32 4.93 20.81
CA TRP A 205 19.22 5.62 21.50
C TRP A 205 18.85 6.93 20.81
N SER A 206 19.85 7.77 20.53
CA SER A 206 19.65 9.05 19.85
C SER A 206 19.07 8.87 18.44
N ILE A 207 19.51 7.84 17.71
CA ILE A 207 18.97 7.45 16.41
C ILE A 207 17.51 7.02 16.55
N GLY A 208 17.17 6.22 17.56
CA GLY A 208 15.80 5.78 17.83
C GLY A 208 14.86 6.95 18.10
N VAL A 209 15.27 7.90 18.93
CA VAL A 209 14.51 9.14 19.17
C VAL A 209 14.36 9.95 17.90
N THR A 210 15.41 10.07 17.10
CA THR A 210 15.40 10.79 15.82
C THR A 210 14.45 10.14 14.81
N PHE A 211 14.48 8.82 14.66
CA PHE A 211 13.58 8.10 13.77
C PHE A 211 12.13 8.16 14.21
N TYR A 212 11.87 8.05 15.51
CA TYR A 212 10.51 8.24 16.03
C TYR A 212 10.00 9.66 15.74
N HIS A 213 10.81 10.67 15.98
CA HIS A 213 10.47 12.07 15.66
C HIS A 213 10.22 12.26 14.15
N ALA A 214 11.07 11.72 13.30
CA ALA A 214 10.88 11.78 11.85
C ALA A 214 9.62 11.05 11.38
N ALA A 215 9.27 9.93 12.00
CA ALA A 215 8.08 9.14 11.67
C ALA A 215 6.77 9.77 12.14
N THR A 216 6.77 10.47 13.26
CA THR A 216 5.54 10.91 13.95
C THR A 216 5.40 12.44 14.07
N GLY A 217 6.46 13.20 13.88
CA GLY A 217 6.50 14.64 14.13
C GLY A 217 6.61 15.03 15.60
N SER A 218 6.69 14.05 16.51
CA SER A 218 6.73 14.25 17.96
C SER A 218 7.85 13.44 18.60
N LEU A 219 8.34 13.91 19.76
CA LEU A 219 9.28 13.13 20.57
C LEU A 219 8.59 11.92 21.20
N PRO A 220 9.29 10.79 21.41
CA PRO A 220 8.70 9.59 21.98
C PRO A 220 8.41 9.69 23.48
N PHE A 221 9.22 10.44 24.22
CA PHE A 221 9.12 10.53 25.68
C PHE A 221 8.81 11.97 26.08
N VAL A 222 7.60 12.18 26.59
CA VAL A 222 7.09 13.54 26.90
C VAL A 222 6.43 13.54 28.27
N PRO A 223 7.08 14.14 29.31
CA PRO A 223 6.47 14.38 30.60
C PRO A 223 5.47 15.55 30.52
N PHE A 224 4.57 15.65 31.49
CA PHE A 224 3.68 16.80 31.60
C PHE A 224 4.48 18.11 31.72
N GLY A 225 4.11 19.11 30.96
CA GLY A 225 4.82 20.38 30.90
C GLY A 225 6.07 20.41 30.02
N GLY A 226 6.45 19.27 29.43
CA GLY A 226 7.56 19.09 28.50
C GLY A 226 8.87 18.66 29.17
N PRO A 227 9.82 18.11 28.38
CA PRO A 227 11.08 17.53 28.87
C PRO A 227 11.95 18.49 29.66
N ARG A 228 11.98 19.77 29.28
CA ARG A 228 12.84 20.79 29.90
C ARG A 228 12.31 21.29 31.24
N ARG A 229 10.99 21.19 31.48
CA ARG A 229 10.34 21.64 32.72
C ARG A 229 10.32 20.54 33.77
N ASN A 230 10.14 19.29 33.38
CA ASN A 230 9.99 18.17 34.29
C ASN A 230 11.06 17.08 34.01
N LYS A 231 12.27 17.39 34.42
CA LYS A 231 13.47 16.58 34.14
C LYS A 231 13.45 15.23 34.88
N GLU A 232 12.93 15.19 36.09
CA GLU A 232 12.86 13.95 36.85
C GLU A 232 11.85 12.99 36.27
N THR A 233 10.68 13.49 35.86
CA THR A 233 9.68 12.64 35.17
C THR A 233 10.17 12.18 33.82
N MET A 234 10.92 13.02 33.07
CA MET A 234 11.55 12.60 31.81
C MET A 234 12.49 11.43 32.04
N TYR A 235 13.35 11.49 33.05
CA TYR A 235 14.24 10.41 33.42
C TYR A 235 13.47 9.14 33.84
N LYS A 236 12.41 9.31 34.63
CA LYS A 236 11.54 8.21 35.05
C LYS A 236 10.89 7.51 33.84
N ILE A 237 10.35 8.26 32.88
CA ILE A 237 9.74 7.70 31.67
C ILE A 237 10.75 6.83 30.89
N THR A 238 11.98 7.31 30.72
CA THR A 238 13.00 6.60 29.93
C THR A 238 13.57 5.39 30.62
N THR A 239 13.68 5.40 31.95
CA THR A 239 14.25 4.31 32.76
C THR A 239 13.23 3.25 33.18
N GLU A 240 11.97 3.63 33.43
CA GLU A 240 10.89 2.72 33.81
C GLU A 240 10.11 2.19 32.61
N LYS A 241 10.55 2.50 31.41
CA LYS A 241 9.93 2.05 30.17
C LYS A 241 9.80 0.52 30.13
N PRO A 242 8.58 -0.03 29.96
CA PRO A 242 8.39 -1.46 29.79
C PRO A 242 9.14 -1.99 28.55
N PRO A 243 9.61 -3.23 28.55
CA PRO A 243 10.20 -3.85 27.37
C PRO A 243 9.24 -3.80 26.16
N GLY A 244 9.75 -3.42 24.99
CA GLY A 244 8.97 -3.31 23.78
C GLY A 244 8.20 -2.00 23.59
N ALA A 245 8.03 -1.17 24.61
CA ALA A 245 7.45 0.16 24.46
C ALA A 245 8.38 1.08 23.66
N ILE A 246 7.81 1.86 22.74
CA ILE A 246 8.55 2.79 21.88
C ILE A 246 8.31 4.26 22.24
N ALA A 247 7.31 4.54 23.07
CA ALA A 247 6.97 5.88 23.52
C ALA A 247 6.31 5.85 24.91
N GLY A 248 6.40 6.98 25.62
CA GLY A 248 5.73 7.19 26.91
C GLY A 248 5.38 8.65 27.09
N VAL A 249 4.12 8.95 27.35
CA VAL A 249 3.58 10.31 27.48
C VAL A 249 2.81 10.45 28.78
N GLN A 250 3.10 11.50 29.54
CA GLN A 250 2.32 11.90 30.71
C GLN A 250 1.43 13.09 30.34
N ARG A 251 0.11 12.91 30.36
CA ARG A 251 -0.85 13.93 29.93
C ARG A 251 -1.31 14.89 31.04
N GLN A 252 -1.21 14.45 32.28
CA GLN A 252 -1.66 15.21 33.46
C GLN A 252 -0.53 15.34 34.47
N GLU A 253 -0.53 16.43 35.22
CA GLU A 253 0.41 16.62 36.32
C GLU A 253 0.26 15.49 37.34
N ASN A 254 1.37 14.84 37.70
CA ASN A 254 1.40 13.66 38.57
C ASN A 254 0.53 12.47 38.10
N GLY A 255 0.11 12.47 36.84
CA GLY A 255 -0.65 11.39 36.23
C GLY A 255 0.21 10.17 35.86
N SER A 256 -0.48 9.08 35.50
CA SER A 256 0.18 7.88 34.98
C SER A 256 0.81 8.13 33.62
N ILE A 257 1.85 7.35 33.29
CA ILE A 257 2.50 7.37 32.00
C ILE A 257 1.74 6.44 31.05
N GLU A 258 1.31 6.98 29.91
CA GLU A 258 0.72 6.20 28.83
C GLU A 258 1.83 5.64 27.93
N TRP A 259 1.99 4.33 27.97
CA TRP A 259 2.99 3.62 27.14
C TRP A 259 2.39 3.27 25.77
N SER A 260 3.20 3.39 24.73
CA SER A 260 2.84 3.03 23.37
C SER A 260 3.80 2.00 22.81
N TYR A 261 3.25 0.94 22.20
CA TYR A 261 3.97 -0.13 21.54
C TYR A 261 3.86 -0.04 20.02
N GLU A 262 3.03 0.86 19.54
CA GLU A 262 2.75 1.12 18.14
C GLU A 262 2.95 2.59 17.80
N LEU A 263 3.17 2.89 16.53
CA LEU A 263 3.20 4.25 16.03
C LEU A 263 1.78 4.82 15.95
N PRO A 264 1.60 6.15 16.17
CA PRO A 264 0.29 6.77 16.12
C PRO A 264 -0.44 6.56 14.80
N VAL A 265 -1.78 6.50 14.83
CA VAL A 265 -2.62 6.43 13.62
C VAL A 265 -2.41 7.65 12.71
N THR A 266 -2.06 8.80 13.29
CA THR A 266 -1.76 10.05 12.56
C THR A 266 -0.46 9.98 11.75
N CYS A 267 0.41 9.01 12.01
CA CYS A 267 1.65 8.77 11.27
C CYS A 267 1.35 8.42 9.80
N GLN A 268 2.13 8.99 8.88
CA GLN A 268 1.92 8.80 7.43
C GLN A 268 2.50 7.49 6.89
N LEU A 269 3.23 6.73 7.70
CA LEU A 269 3.83 5.46 7.28
C LEU A 269 2.74 4.39 7.12
N SER A 270 2.90 3.54 6.12
CA SER A 270 2.03 2.38 5.90
C SER A 270 2.17 1.34 7.00
N ALA A 271 1.15 0.50 7.20
CA ALA A 271 1.20 -0.61 8.14
C ALA A 271 2.39 -1.55 7.83
N GLY A 272 2.68 -1.81 6.57
CA GLY A 272 3.80 -2.65 6.16
C GLY A 272 5.17 -2.13 6.59
N LEU A 273 5.38 -0.81 6.55
CA LEU A 273 6.61 -0.21 7.06
C LEU A 273 6.62 -0.12 8.59
N LYS A 274 5.49 0.24 9.20
CA LYS A 274 5.37 0.29 10.67
C LYS A 274 5.72 -1.04 11.31
N ASP A 275 5.23 -2.15 10.77
CA ASP A 275 5.48 -3.50 11.29
C ASP A 275 6.97 -3.87 11.29
N GLN A 276 7.76 -3.29 10.41
CA GLN A 276 9.20 -3.52 10.33
C GLN A 276 10.00 -2.50 11.14
N LEU A 277 9.52 -1.27 11.25
CA LEU A 277 10.19 -0.20 12.00
C LEU A 277 10.01 -0.35 13.52
N ILE A 278 8.83 -0.74 13.98
CA ILE A 278 8.52 -0.88 15.41
C ILE A 278 9.50 -1.80 16.14
N PRO A 279 9.85 -3.01 15.66
CA PRO A 279 10.84 -3.87 16.32
C PRO A 279 12.20 -3.21 16.44
N ILE A 280 12.62 -2.44 15.44
CA ILE A 280 13.90 -1.70 15.46
C ILE A 280 13.85 -0.65 16.57
N LEU A 281 12.82 0.20 16.59
CA LEU A 281 12.64 1.22 17.63
C LEU A 281 12.58 0.61 19.03
N ALA A 282 11.85 -0.49 19.21
CA ALA A 282 11.71 -1.16 20.50
C ALA A 282 13.07 -1.66 21.05
N ASN A 283 13.98 -2.12 20.18
CA ASN A 283 15.25 -2.70 20.57
C ASN A 283 16.40 -1.70 20.66
N ILE A 284 16.31 -0.55 20.00
CA ILE A 284 17.32 0.52 20.13
C ILE A 284 16.93 1.59 21.16
N LEU A 285 15.65 1.74 21.46
CA LEU A 285 15.12 2.55 22.58
C LEU A 285 15.05 1.69 23.86
N GLU A 286 16.12 0.99 24.18
CA GLU A 286 16.27 0.16 25.37
C GLU A 286 17.29 0.80 26.32
N ALA A 287 16.84 1.08 27.55
CA ALA A 287 17.66 1.74 28.55
C ALA A 287 18.77 0.85 29.08
N ASP A 288 18.54 -0.45 29.13
CA ASP A 288 19.53 -1.45 29.52
C ASP A 288 20.49 -1.71 28.35
N GLN A 289 21.73 -1.24 28.49
CA GLN A 289 22.74 -1.38 27.43
C GLN A 289 23.08 -2.83 27.11
N GLU A 290 22.84 -3.78 28.02
CA GLU A 290 23.08 -5.21 27.77
C GLU A 290 21.96 -5.84 26.91
N LYS A 291 20.74 -5.28 26.96
CA LYS A 291 19.58 -5.74 26.18
C LYS A 291 19.41 -4.98 24.87
N CYS A 292 19.99 -3.79 24.76
CA CYS A 292 19.96 -2.99 23.54
C CYS A 292 20.68 -3.74 22.40
N TRP A 293 20.15 -3.63 21.18
CA TRP A 293 20.88 -4.13 19.99
C TRP A 293 22.25 -3.47 19.85
N GLY A 294 23.21 -4.22 19.32
CA GLY A 294 24.44 -3.65 18.79
C GLY A 294 24.24 -3.05 17.41
N PHE A 295 25.25 -2.32 16.92
CA PHE A 295 25.20 -1.74 15.58
C PHE A 295 25.08 -2.78 14.46
N ASP A 296 25.70 -3.94 14.58
CA ASP A 296 25.61 -4.99 13.56
C ASP A 296 24.17 -5.45 13.35
N GLN A 297 23.42 -5.69 14.43
CA GLN A 297 22.02 -6.04 14.36
C GLN A 297 21.18 -4.87 13.80
N PHE A 298 21.44 -3.65 14.26
CA PHE A 298 20.76 -2.46 13.77
C PHE A 298 20.96 -2.27 12.25
N PHE A 299 22.20 -2.40 11.76
CA PHE A 299 22.48 -2.28 10.32
C PHE A 299 21.84 -3.43 9.52
N ALA A 300 21.87 -4.66 10.04
CA ALA A 300 21.24 -5.79 9.39
C ALA A 300 19.72 -5.57 9.21
N GLU A 301 19.02 -5.17 10.27
CA GLU A 301 17.57 -4.98 10.25
C GLU A 301 17.14 -3.75 9.42
N THR A 302 17.87 -2.65 9.48
CA THR A 302 17.59 -1.47 8.66
C THR A 302 17.89 -1.70 7.19
N ASN A 303 18.98 -2.39 6.87
CA ASN A 303 19.29 -2.77 5.50
C ASN A 303 18.28 -3.78 4.94
N ASP A 304 17.74 -4.67 5.77
CA ASP A 304 16.66 -5.58 5.36
C ASP A 304 15.45 -4.80 4.84
N ILE A 305 15.01 -3.75 5.57
CA ILE A 305 13.92 -2.88 5.11
C ILE A 305 14.28 -2.20 3.77
N LEU A 306 15.48 -1.65 3.66
CA LEU A 306 15.92 -0.86 2.49
C LEU A 306 16.08 -1.69 1.22
N HIS A 307 16.35 -3.00 1.35
CA HIS A 307 16.46 -3.92 0.22
C HIS A 307 15.12 -4.51 -0.23
N ARG A 308 14.05 -4.28 0.51
CA ARG A 308 12.71 -4.73 0.12
C ARG A 308 12.13 -3.85 -0.97
N ILE A 309 11.36 -4.46 -1.86
CA ILE A 309 10.49 -3.74 -2.80
C ILE A 309 9.09 -3.63 -2.21
N VAL A 310 8.34 -2.68 -2.70
CA VAL A 310 6.96 -2.43 -2.26
C VAL A 310 5.99 -2.85 -3.35
N VAL A 311 5.03 -3.70 -2.98
CA VAL A 311 3.88 -4.04 -3.81
C VAL A 311 2.64 -3.44 -3.18
N ASP A 312 1.98 -2.53 -3.90
CA ASP A 312 0.73 -1.93 -3.45
C ASP A 312 -0.45 -2.85 -3.78
N VAL A 313 -1.25 -3.17 -2.78
CA VAL A 313 -2.42 -4.05 -2.87
C VAL A 313 -3.64 -3.31 -2.34
N PHE A 314 -4.77 -3.40 -3.06
CA PHE A 314 -6.05 -2.89 -2.62
C PHE A 314 -7.03 -4.04 -2.44
N SER A 315 -7.45 -4.31 -1.20
CA SER A 315 -8.50 -5.30 -0.91
C SER A 315 -9.86 -4.72 -1.26
N LEU A 316 -10.47 -5.24 -2.32
CA LEU A 316 -11.73 -4.71 -2.84
C LEU A 316 -12.89 -4.89 -1.87
N GLN A 317 -13.05 -6.07 -1.25
CA GLN A 317 -14.11 -6.31 -0.27
C GLN A 317 -13.95 -5.43 0.97
N GLN A 318 -12.74 -5.34 1.49
CA GLN A 318 -12.43 -4.58 2.70
C GLN A 318 -12.34 -3.06 2.45
N ALA A 319 -12.28 -2.63 1.19
CA ALA A 319 -12.05 -1.24 0.78
C ALA A 319 -10.79 -0.64 1.44
N SER A 320 -9.73 -1.41 1.55
CA SER A 320 -8.50 -1.04 2.25
C SER A 320 -7.26 -1.21 1.40
N SER A 321 -6.34 -0.24 1.53
CA SER A 321 -5.05 -0.25 0.84
C SER A 321 -3.96 -0.83 1.73
N HIS A 322 -3.10 -1.64 1.16
CA HIS A 322 -1.98 -2.30 1.85
C HIS A 322 -0.70 -2.12 1.05
N ARG A 323 0.40 -1.87 1.74
CA ARG A 323 1.73 -1.85 1.14
C ARG A 323 2.52 -3.04 1.64
N ILE A 324 2.90 -3.91 0.73
CA ILE A 324 3.61 -5.15 1.04
C ILE A 324 5.10 -4.93 0.79
N TYR A 325 5.87 -4.95 1.86
CA TYR A 325 7.33 -4.92 1.82
C TYR A 325 7.88 -6.34 1.71
N ILE A 326 8.50 -6.64 0.59
CA ILE A 326 8.95 -8.00 0.25
C ILE A 326 10.32 -7.96 -0.43
N HIS A 327 11.14 -8.96 -0.20
CA HIS A 327 12.42 -9.07 -0.92
C HIS A 327 12.22 -9.41 -2.40
N PRO A 328 13.04 -8.82 -3.30
CA PRO A 328 12.92 -9.05 -4.73
C PRO A 328 12.97 -10.52 -5.15
N TYR A 329 13.71 -11.34 -4.41
CA TYR A 329 13.91 -12.78 -4.66
C TYR A 329 12.85 -13.68 -4.03
N ASN A 330 11.96 -13.15 -3.21
CA ASN A 330 10.88 -13.93 -2.61
C ASN A 330 9.88 -14.36 -3.67
N THR A 331 9.41 -15.61 -3.54
CA THR A 331 8.41 -16.18 -4.43
C THR A 331 6.99 -15.69 -4.10
N THR A 332 6.06 -15.97 -5.00
CA THR A 332 4.63 -15.70 -4.83
C THR A 332 4.08 -16.20 -3.49
N SER A 333 4.50 -17.39 -3.04
CA SER A 333 4.04 -17.94 -1.75
C SER A 333 4.33 -16.97 -0.59
N LYS A 334 5.52 -16.41 -0.51
CA LYS A 334 5.89 -15.41 0.51
C LYS A 334 5.08 -14.12 0.39
N PHE A 335 4.78 -13.70 -0.84
CA PHE A 335 3.92 -12.56 -1.09
C PHE A 335 2.49 -12.80 -0.58
N LEU A 336 1.90 -13.93 -0.90
CA LEU A 336 0.55 -14.30 -0.43
C LEU A 336 0.47 -14.39 1.10
N ASP A 337 1.51 -14.93 1.74
CA ASP A 337 1.62 -14.95 3.21
C ASP A 337 1.72 -13.54 3.81
N ALA A 338 2.45 -12.64 3.17
CA ALA A 338 2.57 -11.24 3.61
C ALA A 338 1.24 -10.49 3.46
N VAL A 339 0.50 -10.74 2.38
CA VAL A 339 -0.86 -10.21 2.19
C VAL A 339 -1.81 -10.77 3.25
N PHE A 340 -1.73 -12.07 3.54
CA PHE A 340 -2.53 -12.69 4.60
C PHE A 340 -2.33 -12.03 5.96
N LYS A 341 -1.10 -11.71 6.32
CA LYS A 341 -0.79 -11.02 7.59
C LYS A 341 -1.49 -9.66 7.73
N GLN A 342 -1.65 -8.91 6.62
CA GLN A 342 -2.27 -7.59 6.65
C GLN A 342 -3.80 -7.63 6.45
N THR A 343 -4.31 -8.60 5.69
CA THR A 343 -5.72 -8.65 5.27
C THR A 343 -6.53 -9.74 5.94
N SER A 344 -5.89 -10.74 6.55
CA SER A 344 -6.50 -11.97 7.05
C SER A 344 -7.18 -12.84 5.97
N ILE A 345 -6.94 -12.55 4.69
CA ILE A 345 -7.45 -13.34 3.57
C ILE A 345 -6.45 -14.47 3.27
N ALA A 346 -6.89 -15.71 3.45
CA ALA A 346 -6.03 -16.88 3.26
C ALA A 346 -5.46 -16.95 1.83
N PRO A 347 -4.21 -17.41 1.63
CA PRO A 347 -3.56 -17.45 0.33
C PRO A 347 -4.36 -18.11 -0.79
N HIS A 348 -5.07 -19.21 -0.49
CA HIS A 348 -5.90 -19.94 -1.46
C HIS A 348 -7.23 -19.24 -1.82
N HIS A 349 -7.58 -18.17 -1.10
CA HIS A 349 -8.75 -17.33 -1.38
C HIS A 349 -8.37 -16.02 -2.07
N GLN A 350 -7.09 -15.75 -2.30
CA GLN A 350 -6.63 -14.51 -2.91
C GLN A 350 -6.67 -14.62 -4.44
N GLU A 351 -7.45 -13.77 -5.07
CA GLU A 351 -7.48 -13.56 -6.51
C GLU A 351 -7.07 -12.13 -6.81
N TYR A 352 -6.30 -11.90 -7.88
CA TYR A 352 -5.77 -10.60 -8.21
C TYR A 352 -6.21 -10.11 -9.57
N PHE A 353 -6.40 -8.78 -9.66
CA PHE A 353 -6.63 -8.05 -10.89
C PHE A 353 -5.61 -6.92 -11.02
N TYR A 354 -5.15 -6.69 -12.23
CA TYR A 354 -4.28 -5.57 -12.56
C TYR A 354 -4.76 -4.90 -13.85
N GLU A 355 -5.00 -3.60 -13.80
CA GLU A 355 -5.46 -2.78 -14.93
C GLU A 355 -6.65 -3.38 -15.71
N GLY A 356 -7.61 -3.93 -15.00
CA GLY A 356 -8.86 -4.46 -15.55
C GLY A 356 -8.81 -5.93 -15.96
N HIS A 357 -7.67 -6.58 -15.85
CA HIS A 357 -7.49 -7.98 -16.22
C HIS A 357 -7.17 -8.86 -15.01
N PRO A 358 -7.63 -10.12 -15.00
CA PRO A 358 -7.14 -11.09 -14.02
C PRO A 358 -5.61 -11.20 -14.09
N TYR A 359 -4.97 -11.16 -12.93
CA TYR A 359 -3.54 -11.26 -12.79
C TYR A 359 -3.18 -12.54 -12.04
N GLU A 360 -2.71 -13.53 -12.79
CA GLU A 360 -2.32 -14.81 -12.22
C GLU A 360 -0.87 -14.75 -11.73
N LEU A 361 -0.68 -15.09 -10.47
CA LEU A 361 0.63 -15.18 -9.83
C LEU A 361 1.11 -16.64 -9.91
N ASP A 362 2.04 -16.91 -10.81
CA ASP A 362 2.71 -18.20 -10.87
C ASP A 362 3.44 -18.47 -9.53
N PRO A 363 3.31 -19.67 -8.93
CA PRO A 363 3.96 -19.99 -7.65
C PRO A 363 5.47 -19.78 -7.63
N ASN A 364 6.14 -19.93 -8.77
CA ASN A 364 7.59 -19.79 -8.91
C ASN A 364 8.03 -18.35 -9.26
N LEU A 365 7.09 -17.44 -9.53
CA LEU A 365 7.40 -16.07 -9.89
C LEU A 365 8.03 -15.35 -8.71
N GLN A 366 9.15 -14.67 -8.95
CA GLN A 366 9.81 -13.85 -7.94
C GLN A 366 9.22 -12.43 -7.94
N ALA A 367 9.22 -11.80 -6.76
CA ALA A 367 8.59 -10.51 -6.56
C ALA A 367 9.13 -9.39 -7.46
N HIS A 368 10.42 -9.42 -7.85
CA HIS A 368 10.99 -8.45 -8.78
C HIS A 368 10.38 -8.51 -10.20
N SER A 369 9.73 -9.61 -10.53
CA SER A 369 9.05 -9.82 -11.83
C SER A 369 7.55 -9.45 -11.78
N PHE A 370 7.03 -9.05 -10.64
CA PHE A 370 5.65 -8.60 -10.53
C PHE A 370 5.43 -7.30 -11.32
N CYS A 371 4.18 -7.05 -11.72
CA CYS A 371 3.82 -5.78 -12.33
C CYS A 371 4.17 -4.60 -11.43
N ARG A 372 4.48 -3.46 -12.03
CA ARG A 372 4.75 -2.23 -11.28
C ARG A 372 3.46 -1.69 -10.69
N THR A 373 3.43 -1.58 -9.38
CA THR A 373 2.28 -1.04 -8.63
C THR A 373 2.60 0.32 -8.04
N ALA A 374 1.54 1.09 -7.80
CA ALA A 374 1.60 2.37 -7.09
C ALA A 374 0.31 2.52 -6.26
N ARG A 375 0.28 3.48 -5.35
CA ARG A 375 -0.92 3.74 -4.52
C ARG A 375 -2.18 4.03 -5.32
N HIS A 376 -2.05 4.64 -6.50
CA HIS A 376 -3.15 4.93 -7.43
C HIS A 376 -3.40 3.81 -8.44
N SER A 377 -2.46 2.87 -8.58
CA SER A 377 -2.54 1.71 -9.47
C SER A 377 -2.05 0.43 -8.76
N PRO A 378 -2.74 0.00 -7.70
CA PRO A 378 -2.39 -1.20 -6.95
C PRO A 378 -2.87 -2.48 -7.66
N LEU A 379 -2.34 -3.63 -7.23
CA LEU A 379 -3.00 -4.91 -7.44
C LEU A 379 -4.34 -4.92 -6.69
N THR A 380 -5.43 -5.21 -7.39
CA THR A 380 -6.74 -5.34 -6.76
C THR A 380 -6.92 -6.78 -6.28
N LEU A 381 -7.07 -6.95 -4.97
CA LEU A 381 -7.32 -8.24 -4.31
C LEU A 381 -8.81 -8.48 -4.20
N LEU A 382 -9.27 -9.62 -4.70
CA LEU A 382 -10.61 -10.14 -4.54
C LEU A 382 -10.54 -11.42 -3.71
N SER A 383 -11.34 -11.52 -2.65
CA SER A 383 -11.46 -12.74 -1.85
C SER A 383 -12.49 -13.70 -2.45
N SER A 384 -12.12 -14.97 -2.58
CA SER A 384 -13.04 -16.05 -2.98
C SER A 384 -13.62 -16.80 -1.79
N ALA A 385 -13.43 -16.31 -0.55
CA ALA A 385 -13.97 -16.91 0.66
C ALA A 385 -15.51 -16.98 0.64
N GLU A 386 -16.07 -17.97 1.30
CA GLU A 386 -17.53 -18.14 1.35
C GLU A 386 -18.24 -17.06 2.17
N GLN A 387 -17.58 -16.59 3.23
CA GLN A 387 -18.10 -15.47 4.05
C GLN A 387 -17.64 -14.15 3.47
N PRO A 388 -18.51 -13.13 3.42
CA PRO A 388 -18.15 -11.81 2.97
C PRO A 388 -17.17 -11.19 3.96
N GLU A 389 -16.08 -10.62 3.44
CA GLU A 389 -15.13 -9.84 4.23
C GLU A 389 -15.78 -8.56 4.79
N GLU A 390 -15.40 -8.17 5.99
CA GLU A 390 -15.86 -6.93 6.59
C GLU A 390 -15.26 -5.73 5.87
N VAL A 391 -16.07 -4.69 5.63
CA VAL A 391 -15.62 -3.43 5.04
C VAL A 391 -14.88 -2.63 6.11
N VAL A 392 -13.58 -2.49 5.98
CA VAL A 392 -12.70 -1.78 6.92
C VAL A 392 -12.55 -0.31 6.55
N GLY A 393 -12.30 -0.03 5.28
CA GLY A 393 -12.06 1.32 4.79
C GLY A 393 -10.73 1.92 5.21
N VAL A 394 -10.64 3.25 5.12
CA VAL A 394 -9.48 4.03 5.52
C VAL A 394 -9.53 4.29 7.02
N ARG A 395 -8.50 3.88 7.74
CA ARG A 395 -8.35 4.17 9.17
C ARG A 395 -7.71 5.55 9.35
N TYR A 396 -8.35 6.40 10.10
CA TYR A 396 -7.84 7.72 10.44
C TYR A 396 -8.37 8.19 11.80
N ARG A 397 -7.67 9.15 12.39
CA ARG A 397 -8.16 9.88 13.55
C ARG A 397 -8.87 11.15 13.07
N ASP A 398 -10.03 11.44 13.61
CA ASP A 398 -10.78 12.65 13.26
C ASP A 398 -9.98 13.91 13.67
N PRO A 399 -9.51 14.74 12.73
CA PRO A 399 -8.74 15.94 13.03
C PRO A 399 -9.59 17.04 13.70
N ALA A 400 -10.91 16.94 13.65
CA ALA A 400 -11.83 17.92 14.23
C ALA A 400 -11.60 18.14 15.73
N LEU A 401 -11.18 17.09 16.42
CA LEU A 401 -10.95 17.14 17.87
C LEU A 401 -9.62 17.82 18.25
N ASP A 402 -8.69 17.94 17.31
CA ASP A 402 -7.32 18.39 17.56
C ASP A 402 -7.02 19.79 17.03
N PHE A 403 -8.03 20.52 16.51
CA PHE A 403 -7.84 21.89 16.08
C PHE A 403 -7.60 22.83 17.26
N PRO A 404 -6.47 23.55 17.29
CA PRO A 404 -6.14 24.41 18.41
C PRO A 404 -7.06 25.62 18.50
N LYS A 405 -7.37 26.04 19.74
CA LYS A 405 -8.17 27.23 20.03
C LYS A 405 -7.24 28.41 20.29
N PHE A 406 -7.54 29.55 19.69
CA PHE A 406 -6.82 30.80 19.96
C PHE A 406 -7.28 31.47 21.24
N VAL A 407 -6.33 31.98 22.01
CA VAL A 407 -6.60 32.82 23.18
C VAL A 407 -6.90 34.26 22.71
N PRO A 408 -7.87 34.98 23.28
CA PRO A 408 -8.24 36.33 22.85
C PRO A 408 -7.11 37.36 22.95
N LYS A 409 -6.21 37.24 23.96
CA LYS A 409 -5.06 38.13 24.13
C LYS A 409 -4.01 37.89 23.05
N VAL A 410 -3.42 38.97 22.52
CA VAL A 410 -2.31 38.88 21.57
C VAL A 410 -1.04 38.43 22.28
N ASP A 411 -0.53 37.28 21.86
CA ASP A 411 0.78 36.75 22.24
C ASP A 411 1.43 36.20 20.97
N VAL A 412 2.34 37.00 20.40
CA VAL A 412 2.94 36.67 19.08
C VAL A 412 3.64 35.33 19.05
N VAL A 413 4.20 34.88 20.18
CA VAL A 413 4.89 33.58 20.26
C VAL A 413 3.88 32.43 20.34
N ALA A 414 2.92 32.54 21.26
CA ALA A 414 1.86 31.54 21.42
C ALA A 414 0.96 31.50 20.18
N ASP A 415 0.60 32.64 19.61
CA ASP A 415 -0.24 32.72 18.40
C ASP A 415 0.46 32.10 17.17
N CYS A 416 1.76 32.33 17.01
CA CYS A 416 2.55 31.70 15.94
C CYS A 416 2.59 30.16 16.11
N SER A 417 2.78 29.69 17.33
CA SER A 417 2.76 28.24 17.64
C SER A 417 1.39 27.64 17.38
N THR A 418 0.32 28.30 17.81
CA THR A 418 -1.05 27.87 17.56
C THR A 418 -1.39 27.84 16.07
N ALA A 419 -0.97 28.85 15.32
CA ALA A 419 -1.14 28.91 13.86
C ALA A 419 -0.39 27.78 13.17
N LYS A 420 0.84 27.48 13.61
CA LYS A 420 1.63 26.34 13.09
C LYS A 420 0.89 25.01 13.29
N SER A 421 0.34 24.79 14.49
CA SER A 421 -0.41 23.58 14.81
C SER A 421 -1.72 23.48 14.00
N ALA A 422 -2.43 24.61 13.82
CA ALA A 422 -3.63 24.67 12.99
C ALA A 422 -3.34 24.33 11.52
N VAL A 423 -2.29 24.91 10.94
CA VAL A 423 -1.87 24.61 9.56
C VAL A 423 -1.45 23.15 9.44
N GLY A 424 -0.74 22.60 10.42
CA GLY A 424 -0.38 21.18 10.47
C GLY A 424 -1.61 20.26 10.49
N ALA A 425 -2.63 20.59 11.29
CA ALA A 425 -3.88 19.86 11.33
C ALA A 425 -4.64 19.92 10.01
N VAL A 426 -4.61 21.06 9.31
CA VAL A 426 -5.24 21.18 7.97
C VAL A 426 -4.48 20.36 6.93
N HIS A 427 -3.16 20.34 6.95
CA HIS A 427 -2.38 19.42 6.10
C HIS A 427 -2.78 17.97 6.30
N GLN A 428 -2.95 17.55 7.55
CA GLN A 428 -3.40 16.20 7.87
C GLN A 428 -4.82 15.94 7.38
N THR A 429 -5.73 16.89 7.59
CA THR A 429 -7.12 16.81 7.12
C THR A 429 -7.19 16.64 5.60
N LEU A 430 -6.38 17.42 4.87
CA LEU A 430 -6.30 17.31 3.41
C LEU A 430 -5.77 15.94 2.96
N ARG A 431 -4.73 15.42 3.62
CA ARG A 431 -4.22 14.08 3.33
C ARG A 431 -5.24 12.98 3.57
N ILE A 432 -6.00 13.08 4.67
CA ILE A 432 -7.09 12.15 4.97
C ILE A 432 -8.17 12.26 3.89
N ALA A 433 -8.62 13.46 3.55
CA ALA A 433 -9.63 13.67 2.50
C ALA A 433 -9.17 13.08 1.15
N GLN A 434 -7.92 13.29 0.78
CA GLN A 434 -7.34 12.68 -0.43
C GLN A 434 -7.29 11.15 -0.35
N ALA A 435 -7.00 10.59 0.82
CA ALA A 435 -6.99 9.13 1.04
C ALA A 435 -8.41 8.54 0.95
N LEU A 436 -9.42 9.22 1.52
CA LEU A 436 -10.83 8.83 1.40
C LEU A 436 -11.27 8.83 -0.05
N ARG A 437 -10.95 9.87 -0.80
CA ARG A 437 -11.26 9.97 -2.22
C ARG A 437 -10.59 8.90 -3.06
N ARG A 438 -9.31 8.64 -2.81
CA ARG A 438 -8.57 7.56 -3.49
C ARG A 438 -9.22 6.21 -3.23
N CYS A 439 -9.65 5.94 -1.99
CA CYS A 439 -10.37 4.72 -1.65
C CYS A 439 -11.68 4.58 -2.45
N GLN A 440 -12.47 5.65 -2.55
CA GLN A 440 -13.70 5.67 -3.36
C GLN A 440 -13.42 5.37 -4.84
N GLU A 441 -12.37 5.98 -5.41
CA GLU A 441 -11.96 5.76 -6.79
C GLU A 441 -11.49 4.32 -7.03
N LEU A 442 -10.71 3.75 -6.10
CA LEU A 442 -10.25 2.36 -6.18
C LEU A 442 -11.40 1.36 -6.04
N VAL A 443 -12.35 1.61 -5.16
CA VAL A 443 -13.58 0.82 -5.01
C VAL A 443 -14.39 0.84 -6.30
N ALA A 444 -14.66 2.02 -6.85
CA ALA A 444 -15.45 2.15 -8.07
C ALA A 444 -14.76 1.48 -9.27
N ARG A 445 -13.45 1.69 -9.41
CA ARG A 445 -12.65 1.11 -10.50
C ARG A 445 -12.55 -0.40 -10.37
N GLY A 446 -12.27 -0.91 -9.18
CA GLY A 446 -12.20 -2.35 -8.92
C GLY A 446 -13.53 -3.06 -9.17
N LEU A 447 -14.65 -2.50 -8.72
CA LEU A 447 -15.99 -3.01 -9.01
C LEU A 447 -16.28 -3.01 -10.52
N HIS A 448 -15.95 -1.91 -11.20
CA HIS A 448 -16.13 -1.82 -12.64
C HIS A 448 -15.37 -2.94 -13.38
N TRP A 449 -14.13 -3.21 -13.01
CA TRP A 449 -13.32 -4.27 -13.62
C TRP A 449 -13.87 -5.66 -13.33
N VAL A 450 -14.21 -5.95 -12.07
CA VAL A 450 -14.75 -7.25 -11.68
C VAL A 450 -16.10 -7.50 -12.39
N ILE A 451 -16.96 -6.51 -12.45
CA ILE A 451 -18.25 -6.61 -13.16
C ILE A 451 -18.03 -6.79 -14.66
N GLY A 452 -17.10 -6.06 -15.27
CA GLY A 452 -16.73 -6.22 -16.68
C GLY A 452 -16.26 -7.64 -16.99
N ASN A 453 -15.40 -8.21 -16.16
CA ASN A 453 -14.98 -9.60 -16.28
C ASN A 453 -16.14 -10.59 -16.12
N LEU A 454 -17.03 -10.39 -15.13
CA LEU A 454 -18.21 -11.24 -14.96
C LEU A 454 -19.17 -11.17 -16.15
N LYS A 455 -19.36 -10.01 -16.75
CA LYS A 455 -20.16 -9.87 -17.97
C LYS A 455 -19.55 -10.62 -19.14
N SER A 456 -18.23 -10.56 -19.29
CA SER A 456 -17.51 -11.36 -20.30
C SER A 456 -17.68 -12.85 -20.04
N GLU A 457 -17.63 -13.27 -18.78
CA GLU A 457 -17.86 -14.65 -18.38
C GLU A 457 -19.31 -15.08 -18.62
N CYS A 458 -20.30 -14.23 -18.35
CA CYS A 458 -21.71 -14.48 -18.72
C CYS A 458 -21.86 -14.71 -20.22
N SER A 459 -21.21 -13.90 -21.05
CA SER A 459 -21.25 -14.07 -22.52
C SER A 459 -20.63 -15.37 -22.95
N ARG A 460 -19.50 -15.78 -22.34
CA ARG A 460 -18.84 -17.06 -22.59
C ARG A 460 -19.73 -18.26 -22.21
N VAL A 461 -20.38 -18.20 -21.04
CA VAL A 461 -21.30 -19.24 -20.58
C VAL A 461 -22.53 -19.35 -21.48
N LEU A 462 -23.05 -18.21 -21.97
CA LEU A 462 -24.13 -18.21 -22.97
C LEU A 462 -23.69 -18.85 -24.30
N GLU A 463 -22.47 -18.63 -24.75
CA GLU A 463 -21.93 -19.26 -25.95
C GLU A 463 -21.76 -20.76 -25.77
N GLN A 464 -21.24 -21.22 -24.62
CA GLN A 464 -21.17 -22.63 -24.24
C GLN A 464 -22.56 -23.25 -24.29
N ARG A 465 -23.58 -22.60 -23.71
CA ARG A 465 -24.97 -23.04 -23.76
C ARG A 465 -25.50 -23.16 -25.17
N ARG A 466 -25.22 -22.17 -26.05
CA ARG A 466 -25.64 -22.22 -27.46
C ARG A 466 -25.06 -23.42 -28.17
N GLY A 467 -23.78 -23.71 -27.95
CA GLY A 467 -23.12 -24.88 -28.51
C GLY A 467 -23.82 -26.18 -28.12
N VAL A 468 -24.07 -26.38 -26.81
CA VAL A 468 -24.79 -27.56 -26.33
C VAL A 468 -26.20 -27.64 -26.89
N ASN A 469 -26.93 -26.53 -26.97
CA ASN A 469 -28.28 -26.48 -27.49
C ASN A 469 -28.37 -26.86 -28.99
N THR A 470 -27.39 -26.44 -29.78
CA THR A 470 -27.30 -26.82 -31.21
C THR A 470 -27.14 -28.32 -31.37
N VAL A 471 -26.27 -28.92 -30.56
CA VAL A 471 -26.08 -30.39 -30.55
C VAL A 471 -27.35 -31.11 -30.11
N LEU A 472 -28.00 -30.63 -29.06
CA LEU A 472 -29.27 -31.25 -28.57
C LEU A 472 -30.37 -31.24 -29.63
N THR A 473 -30.50 -30.10 -30.35
CA THR A 473 -31.50 -30.01 -31.44
C THR A 473 -31.22 -31.05 -32.52
N SER A 474 -29.98 -31.25 -32.88
CA SER A 474 -29.58 -32.29 -33.85
C SER A 474 -29.84 -33.70 -33.32
N LEU A 475 -29.55 -33.97 -32.04
CA LEU A 475 -29.79 -35.27 -31.40
C LEU A 475 -31.30 -35.57 -31.26
N GLN A 476 -32.12 -34.57 -30.98
CA GLN A 476 -33.59 -34.74 -30.95
C GLN A 476 -34.12 -35.16 -32.32
N LEU A 477 -33.61 -34.52 -33.37
CA LEU A 477 -34.00 -34.88 -34.73
C LEU A 477 -33.58 -36.29 -35.09
N LEU A 478 -32.36 -36.71 -34.73
CA LEU A 478 -31.85 -38.03 -34.93
C LEU A 478 -32.65 -39.06 -34.15
N GLU A 479 -33.00 -38.77 -32.88
CA GLU A 479 -33.85 -39.66 -32.06
C GLU A 479 -35.19 -39.94 -32.75
N VAL A 480 -35.88 -38.88 -33.22
CA VAL A 480 -37.15 -38.98 -33.92
C VAL A 480 -37.01 -39.85 -35.20
N LYS A 481 -35.95 -39.64 -35.98
CA LYS A 481 -35.72 -40.44 -37.21
C LYS A 481 -35.36 -41.89 -36.88
N THR A 482 -34.48 -42.12 -35.92
CA THR A 482 -34.09 -43.45 -35.47
C THR A 482 -35.27 -44.24 -34.94
N ARG A 483 -36.09 -43.61 -34.10
CA ARG A 483 -37.31 -44.23 -33.57
C ARG A 483 -38.28 -44.59 -34.71
N GLY A 484 -38.49 -43.69 -35.67
CA GLY A 484 -39.34 -43.97 -36.83
C GLY A 484 -38.87 -45.16 -37.66
N LEU A 485 -37.55 -45.39 -37.80
CA LEU A 485 -36.99 -46.57 -38.45
C LEU A 485 -37.36 -47.88 -37.67
N TYR A 486 -37.24 -47.86 -36.36
CA TYR A 486 -37.60 -49.03 -35.51
C TYR A 486 -39.11 -49.28 -35.49
N GLU A 487 -39.96 -48.25 -35.49
CA GLU A 487 -41.41 -48.34 -35.56
C GLU A 487 -41.92 -48.91 -36.91
N ALA A 488 -41.15 -48.71 -37.98
CA ALA A 488 -41.47 -49.23 -39.30
C ALA A 488 -41.15 -50.71 -39.48
N LEU A 489 -40.47 -51.36 -38.51
CA LEU A 489 -40.23 -52.81 -38.57
C LEU A 489 -41.48 -53.60 -38.24
N PRO A 490 -41.79 -54.74 -38.89
CA PRO A 490 -42.87 -55.64 -38.52
C PRO A 490 -42.67 -56.13 -37.07
N GLY A 491 -43.68 -55.90 -36.22
CA GLY A 491 -43.57 -56.21 -34.77
C GLY A 491 -42.85 -55.20 -33.94
N GLY A 492 -42.48 -54.02 -34.53
CA GLY A 492 -41.61 -53.02 -33.92
C GLY A 492 -42.08 -52.44 -32.58
N SER A 493 -43.39 -52.40 -32.29
CA SER A 493 -43.91 -51.77 -31.05
C SER A 493 -43.51 -52.45 -29.74
N GLY A 494 -42.93 -53.65 -29.79
CA GLY A 494 -42.44 -54.42 -28.60
C GLY A 494 -40.92 -54.53 -28.47
N LEU A 495 -40.15 -53.89 -29.33
CA LEU A 495 -38.69 -54.03 -29.34
C LEU A 495 -38.04 -53.30 -28.14
N PRO A 496 -37.07 -53.97 -27.46
CA PRO A 496 -36.32 -53.34 -26.36
C PRO A 496 -35.67 -52.01 -26.76
N ALA A 497 -35.19 -51.91 -28.00
CA ALA A 497 -34.56 -50.68 -28.54
C ALA A 497 -35.50 -49.47 -28.53
N LEU A 498 -36.83 -49.63 -28.71
CA LEU A 498 -37.78 -48.53 -28.62
C LEU A 498 -37.97 -48.04 -27.16
N LYS A 499 -37.80 -48.90 -26.19
CA LYS A 499 -37.78 -48.47 -24.77
C LYS A 499 -36.54 -47.64 -24.46
N ASP A 500 -35.39 -48.08 -24.97
CA ASP A 500 -34.12 -47.35 -24.79
C ASP A 500 -34.18 -45.97 -25.51
N LEU A 501 -34.75 -45.90 -26.71
CA LEU A 501 -34.97 -44.64 -27.43
C LEU A 501 -35.95 -43.71 -26.70
N ALA A 502 -36.99 -44.25 -26.02
CA ALA A 502 -37.91 -43.44 -25.21
C ALA A 502 -37.18 -42.83 -23.98
N VAL A 503 -36.24 -43.56 -23.38
CA VAL A 503 -35.40 -43.05 -22.30
C VAL A 503 -34.50 -41.92 -22.84
N VAL A 504 -33.85 -42.10 -23.98
CA VAL A 504 -33.03 -41.07 -24.64
C VAL A 504 -33.87 -39.79 -24.91
N LYS A 505 -35.08 -39.94 -25.44
CA LYS A 505 -36.00 -38.83 -25.67
C LYS A 505 -36.29 -38.03 -24.39
N SER A 506 -36.61 -38.75 -23.31
CA SER A 506 -36.89 -38.13 -22.00
C SER A 506 -35.67 -37.40 -21.45
N ARG A 507 -34.50 -37.98 -21.59
CA ARG A 507 -33.23 -37.33 -21.17
C ARG A 507 -32.96 -36.05 -21.98
N LEU A 508 -33.10 -36.09 -23.29
CA LEU A 508 -32.90 -34.92 -24.16
C LEU A 508 -33.89 -33.80 -23.81
N GLN A 509 -35.16 -34.10 -23.55
CA GLN A 509 -36.16 -33.10 -23.12
C GLN A 509 -35.76 -32.44 -21.81
N ARG A 510 -35.34 -33.22 -20.81
CA ARG A 510 -34.91 -32.72 -19.50
C ARG A 510 -33.71 -31.74 -19.65
N VAL A 511 -32.74 -32.14 -20.48
CA VAL A 511 -31.54 -31.27 -20.73
C VAL A 511 -31.93 -29.97 -21.39
N VAL A 512 -32.86 -29.95 -22.32
CA VAL A 512 -33.38 -28.73 -22.97
C VAL A 512 -34.05 -27.80 -21.95
N GLU A 513 -34.87 -28.34 -21.05
CA GLU A 513 -35.49 -27.55 -19.98
C GLU A 513 -34.44 -26.93 -19.05
N GLU A 514 -33.43 -27.69 -18.63
CA GLU A 514 -32.32 -27.18 -17.81
C GLU A 514 -31.54 -26.05 -18.50
N LEU A 515 -31.20 -26.20 -19.77
CA LEU A 515 -30.54 -25.17 -20.53
C LEU A 515 -31.38 -23.89 -20.67
N SER A 516 -32.69 -24.03 -20.78
CA SER A 516 -33.61 -22.89 -20.83
C SER A 516 -33.59 -22.10 -19.51
N GLN A 517 -33.68 -22.82 -18.36
CA GLN A 517 -33.59 -22.22 -17.04
C GLN A 517 -32.26 -21.51 -16.82
N CYS A 518 -31.13 -22.14 -17.22
CA CYS A 518 -29.82 -21.51 -17.14
C CYS A 518 -29.75 -20.18 -17.90
N SER A 519 -30.38 -20.12 -19.06
CA SER A 519 -30.41 -18.89 -19.88
C SER A 519 -31.08 -17.72 -19.16
N HIS A 520 -32.23 -17.92 -18.59
CA HIS A 520 -32.95 -16.87 -17.85
C HIS A 520 -32.13 -16.34 -16.69
N SER A 521 -31.55 -17.25 -15.89
CA SER A 521 -30.70 -16.86 -14.76
C SER A 521 -29.48 -16.02 -15.19
N ILE A 522 -28.86 -16.31 -16.33
CA ILE A 522 -27.71 -15.54 -16.82
C ILE A 522 -28.13 -14.13 -17.26
N TYR A 523 -29.29 -13.98 -17.93
CA TYR A 523 -29.79 -12.64 -18.30
C TYR A 523 -30.20 -11.82 -17.07
N ASP A 524 -30.76 -12.43 -16.04
CA ASP A 524 -31.07 -11.75 -14.77
C ASP A 524 -29.77 -11.23 -14.11
N PHE A 525 -28.70 -12.03 -14.13
CA PHE A 525 -27.39 -11.62 -13.61
C PHE A 525 -26.81 -10.45 -14.41
N GLN A 526 -26.87 -10.48 -15.75
CA GLN A 526 -26.43 -9.37 -16.59
C GLN A 526 -27.18 -8.10 -16.26
N GLY A 527 -28.50 -8.16 -16.11
CA GLY A 527 -29.32 -7.01 -15.73
C GLY A 527 -28.95 -6.45 -14.35
N ALA A 528 -28.72 -7.31 -13.37
CA ALA A 528 -28.29 -6.89 -12.03
C ALA A 528 -26.90 -6.22 -12.05
N LEU A 529 -25.96 -6.75 -12.83
CA LEU A 529 -24.64 -6.17 -13.01
C LEU A 529 -24.69 -4.82 -13.73
N ASP A 530 -25.53 -4.67 -14.75
CA ASP A 530 -25.74 -3.41 -15.45
C ASP A 530 -26.34 -2.33 -14.54
N GLY A 531 -27.24 -2.72 -13.63
CA GLY A 531 -27.76 -1.82 -12.60
C GLY A 531 -26.65 -1.25 -11.72
N ILE A 532 -25.76 -2.11 -11.22
CA ILE A 532 -24.61 -1.67 -10.39
C ILE A 532 -23.68 -0.76 -11.20
N LEU A 533 -23.35 -1.09 -12.45
CA LEU A 533 -22.53 -0.25 -13.31
C LEU A 533 -23.11 1.13 -13.54
N SER A 534 -24.43 1.22 -13.77
CA SER A 534 -25.12 2.49 -13.96
C SER A 534 -25.02 3.39 -12.72
N GLU A 535 -25.20 2.80 -11.54
CA GLU A 535 -25.02 3.50 -10.27
C GLU A 535 -23.56 3.99 -10.09
N LEU A 536 -22.57 3.15 -10.43
CA LEU A 536 -21.16 3.52 -10.34
C LEU A 536 -20.79 4.68 -11.27
N VAL A 537 -21.33 4.70 -12.49
CA VAL A 537 -21.12 5.80 -13.44
C VAL A 537 -21.71 7.10 -12.90
N GLN A 538 -22.92 7.06 -12.33
CA GLN A 538 -23.55 8.22 -11.73
C GLN A 538 -22.75 8.78 -10.56
N HIS A 539 -22.30 7.91 -9.65
CA HIS A 539 -21.44 8.33 -8.51
C HIS A 539 -20.10 8.89 -8.98
N ARG A 540 -19.53 8.34 -10.05
CA ARG A 540 -18.28 8.85 -10.61
C ARG A 540 -18.44 10.25 -11.20
N GLN A 541 -19.54 10.56 -11.84
CA GLN A 541 -19.86 11.91 -12.32
C GLN A 541 -19.98 12.88 -11.16
N GLN A 542 -20.74 12.54 -10.12
CA GLN A 542 -20.85 13.35 -8.90
C GLN A 542 -19.49 13.59 -8.24
N ALA A 543 -18.65 12.57 -8.16
CA ALA A 543 -17.29 12.70 -7.62
C ALA A 543 -16.39 13.60 -8.49
N HIS A 544 -16.59 13.64 -9.80
CA HIS A 544 -15.82 14.52 -10.69
C HIS A 544 -16.21 15.99 -10.54
N GLU A 545 -17.47 16.27 -10.21
CA GLU A 545 -17.99 17.61 -9.93
C GLU A 545 -17.63 18.11 -8.51
N ASP A 546 -17.18 17.22 -7.65
CA ASP A 546 -16.83 17.55 -6.27
C ASP A 546 -15.56 18.40 -6.20
N LYS A 547 -15.69 19.59 -5.66
CA LYS A 547 -14.61 20.57 -5.45
C LYS A 547 -14.08 20.63 -4.01
N SER A 548 -14.49 19.71 -3.14
CA SER A 548 -14.17 19.73 -1.71
C SER A 548 -12.65 19.75 -1.47
N ILE A 549 -11.88 18.93 -2.19
CA ILE A 549 -10.42 18.91 -2.09
C ILE A 549 -9.81 20.27 -2.49
N GLN A 550 -10.26 20.87 -3.59
CA GLN A 550 -9.78 22.19 -4.04
C GLN A 550 -10.12 23.28 -3.04
N GLN A 551 -11.28 23.20 -2.39
CA GLN A 551 -11.67 24.15 -1.35
C GLN A 551 -10.79 23.99 -0.10
N LEU A 552 -10.45 22.75 0.30
CA LEU A 552 -9.52 22.48 1.40
C LEU A 552 -8.12 23.02 1.08
N GLU A 553 -7.61 22.83 -0.13
CA GLU A 553 -6.33 23.37 -0.60
C GLU A 553 -6.33 24.90 -0.56
N CYS A 554 -7.37 25.56 -1.03
CA CYS A 554 -7.51 27.02 -0.95
C CYS A 554 -7.53 27.54 0.50
N CYS A 555 -8.20 26.85 1.41
CA CYS A 555 -8.18 27.19 2.83
C CYS A 555 -6.78 27.03 3.42
N LEU A 556 -6.09 25.96 3.07
CA LEU A 556 -4.71 25.71 3.50
C LEU A 556 -3.76 26.83 3.07
N GLU A 557 -3.80 27.22 1.80
CA GLU A 557 -2.97 28.31 1.26
C GLU A 557 -3.17 29.62 2.04
N LYS A 558 -4.42 29.98 2.32
CA LYS A 558 -4.74 31.19 3.10
C LYS A 558 -4.22 31.08 4.53
N MET A 559 -4.37 29.92 5.17
CA MET A 559 -3.87 29.71 6.53
C MET A 559 -2.33 29.72 6.59
N GLN A 560 -1.66 29.20 5.58
CA GLN A 560 -0.20 29.28 5.46
C GLN A 560 0.30 30.71 5.33
N LEU A 561 -0.40 31.57 4.58
CA LEU A 561 -0.07 32.99 4.49
C LEU A 561 -0.18 33.69 5.83
N ILE A 562 -1.24 33.44 6.59
CA ILE A 562 -1.42 34.00 7.95
C ILE A 562 -0.29 33.49 8.87
N HIS A 563 0.01 32.21 8.86
CA HIS A 563 1.13 31.66 9.65
C HIS A 563 2.46 32.30 9.30
N LYS A 564 2.73 32.53 8.00
CA LYS A 564 3.93 33.24 7.53
C LYS A 564 4.02 34.66 8.09
N GLN A 565 2.92 35.38 8.19
CA GLN A 565 2.86 36.70 8.82
C GLN A 565 3.12 36.64 10.33
N PHE A 566 2.52 35.67 11.04
CA PHE A 566 2.78 35.47 12.49
C PHE A 566 4.24 35.10 12.76
N ARG A 567 4.84 34.32 11.88
CA ARG A 567 6.27 34.00 11.96
C ARG A 567 7.19 35.21 11.78
N LYS A 568 6.80 36.18 10.94
CA LYS A 568 7.51 37.47 10.83
C LYS A 568 7.31 38.33 12.09
N ALA A 569 6.08 38.43 12.58
CA ALA A 569 5.73 39.17 13.78
C ALA A 569 6.48 38.67 15.02
N ARG A 570 6.69 37.36 15.15
CA ARG A 570 7.46 36.75 16.24
C ARG A 570 8.90 37.27 16.36
N ASN A 571 9.50 37.68 15.25
CA ASN A 571 10.88 38.17 15.22
C ASN A 571 10.94 39.69 15.51
N CYS A 572 9.80 40.36 15.64
CA CYS A 572 9.74 41.78 15.97
C CYS A 572 9.66 41.95 17.49
N PRO A 573 10.46 42.89 18.09
CA PRO A 573 10.45 43.10 19.54
C PRO A 573 9.12 43.67 20.07
N ARG A 574 8.39 44.45 19.25
CA ARG A 574 7.03 44.97 19.56
C ARG A 574 6.28 45.23 18.26
N LEU A 575 5.01 44.92 18.23
CA LEU A 575 4.09 45.26 17.14
C LEU A 575 3.61 46.70 17.32
N GLY A 576 3.55 47.46 16.21
CA GLY A 576 2.85 48.74 16.19
C GLY A 576 1.34 48.58 16.32
N TYR A 577 0.62 49.66 16.64
CA TYR A 577 -0.84 49.59 16.83
C TYR A 577 -1.58 48.94 15.63
N ASN A 578 -1.28 49.38 14.43
CA ASN A 578 -1.90 48.85 13.21
C ASN A 578 -1.55 47.38 12.99
N GLU A 579 -0.30 47.00 13.23
CA GLU A 579 0.16 45.62 13.13
C GLU A 579 -0.54 44.71 14.13
N GLU A 580 -0.78 45.19 15.35
CA GLU A 580 -1.54 44.46 16.37
C GLU A 580 -3.01 44.26 15.97
N GLN A 581 -3.65 45.27 15.35
CA GLN A 581 -5.03 45.11 14.86
C GLN A 581 -5.11 44.12 13.69
N ILE A 582 -4.16 44.15 12.76
CA ILE A 582 -4.05 43.19 11.67
C ILE A 582 -3.85 41.76 12.26
N HIS A 583 -2.96 41.62 13.23
CA HIS A 583 -2.71 40.35 13.89
C HIS A 583 -3.98 39.77 14.57
N LYS A 584 -4.77 40.61 15.25
CA LYS A 584 -6.06 40.23 15.82
C LYS A 584 -7.06 39.75 14.76
N LEU A 585 -7.13 40.50 13.63
CA LEU A 585 -8.00 40.12 12.51
C LEU A 585 -7.56 38.78 11.90
N ASP A 586 -6.28 38.58 11.73
CA ASP A 586 -5.71 37.34 11.19
C ASP A 586 -5.99 36.13 12.11
N LYS A 587 -5.97 36.31 13.43
CA LYS A 587 -6.41 35.27 14.38
C LYS A 587 -7.87 34.87 14.17
N VAL A 588 -8.75 35.85 13.99
CA VAL A 588 -10.19 35.60 13.72
C VAL A 588 -10.35 34.87 12.36
N ASN A 589 -9.66 35.34 11.33
CA ASN A 589 -9.68 34.73 10.01
C ASN A 589 -9.17 33.28 10.03
N LEU A 590 -8.10 33.01 10.76
CA LEU A 590 -7.57 31.66 10.93
C LEU A 590 -8.60 30.74 11.60
N GLY A 591 -9.29 31.22 12.63
CA GLY A 591 -10.37 30.49 13.29
C GLY A 591 -11.58 30.22 12.38
N HIS A 592 -11.93 31.16 11.50
CA HIS A 592 -12.97 30.96 10.49
C HIS A 592 -12.58 29.93 9.45
N LEU A 593 -11.34 30.00 8.93
CA LEU A 593 -10.81 29.06 7.96
C LEU A 593 -10.74 27.65 8.54
N ALA A 594 -10.29 27.49 9.78
CA ALA A 594 -10.25 26.20 10.47
C ALA A 594 -11.65 25.57 10.60
N ARG A 595 -12.64 26.36 10.99
CA ARG A 595 -14.05 25.90 11.05
C ARG A 595 -14.58 25.51 9.67
N LYS A 596 -14.26 26.30 8.64
CA LYS A 596 -14.64 25.98 7.26
C LYS A 596 -14.03 24.66 6.79
N VAL A 597 -12.75 24.44 7.10
CA VAL A 597 -12.06 23.16 6.79
C VAL A 597 -12.79 21.98 7.46
N LEU A 598 -13.16 22.11 8.72
CA LEU A 598 -13.91 21.07 9.43
C LEU A 598 -15.25 20.76 8.81
N LEU A 599 -16.01 21.80 8.42
CA LEU A 599 -17.32 21.61 7.78
C LEU A 599 -17.18 20.90 6.43
N ILE A 600 -16.26 21.36 5.57
CA ILE A 600 -16.01 20.70 4.28
C ILE A 600 -15.59 19.25 4.50
N PHE A 601 -14.68 19.00 5.42
CA PHE A 601 -14.19 17.64 5.70
C PHE A 601 -15.30 16.72 6.18
N GLN A 602 -16.09 17.13 7.17
CA GLN A 602 -17.15 16.30 7.75
C GLN A 602 -18.36 16.15 6.83
N ASP A 603 -18.87 17.24 6.29
CA ASP A 603 -20.13 17.24 5.55
C ASP A 603 -19.97 16.81 4.09
N GLU A 604 -18.82 17.09 3.48
CA GLU A 604 -18.59 16.73 2.08
C GLU A 604 -17.69 15.49 1.95
N CYS A 605 -16.49 15.46 2.57
CA CYS A 605 -15.56 14.37 2.35
C CYS A 605 -15.94 13.08 3.12
N VAL A 606 -16.17 13.19 4.42
CA VAL A 606 -16.44 12.01 5.27
C VAL A 606 -17.82 11.43 4.98
N ARG A 607 -18.83 12.28 4.84
CA ARG A 607 -20.20 11.84 4.57
C ARG A 607 -20.30 11.10 3.25
N GLN A 608 -19.77 11.66 2.15
CA GLN A 608 -19.75 10.98 0.85
C GLN A 608 -19.01 9.65 0.92
N TYR A 609 -17.89 9.62 1.62
CA TYR A 609 -17.12 8.39 1.82
C TYR A 609 -17.93 7.32 2.57
N GLN A 610 -18.59 7.69 3.67
CA GLN A 610 -19.44 6.78 4.43
C GLN A 610 -20.62 6.24 3.60
N ASP A 611 -21.25 7.08 2.78
CA ASP A 611 -22.34 6.67 1.88
C ASP A 611 -21.84 5.65 0.85
N VAL A 612 -20.65 5.86 0.27
CA VAL A 612 -20.04 4.89 -0.65
C VAL A 612 -19.73 3.57 0.05
N LEU A 613 -19.16 3.59 1.25
CA LEU A 613 -18.84 2.37 2.00
C LEU A 613 -20.10 1.58 2.42
N ALA A 614 -21.16 2.29 2.82
CA ALA A 614 -22.44 1.65 3.19
C ALA A 614 -23.03 0.84 2.03
N LEU A 615 -22.91 1.36 0.81
CA LEU A 615 -23.39 0.67 -0.39
C LEU A 615 -22.42 -0.40 -0.88
N HIS A 616 -21.13 -0.22 -0.63
CA HIS A 616 -20.07 -1.10 -1.13
C HIS A 616 -20.25 -2.55 -0.68
N GLY A 617 -20.49 -2.78 0.61
CA GLY A 617 -20.69 -4.13 1.16
C GLY A 617 -21.86 -4.87 0.51
N SER A 618 -22.97 -4.16 0.23
CA SER A 618 -24.13 -4.72 -0.47
C SER A 618 -23.81 -5.06 -1.92
N ARG A 619 -23.12 -4.15 -2.64
CA ARG A 619 -22.70 -4.36 -4.03
C ARG A 619 -21.74 -5.54 -4.15
N MET A 620 -20.76 -5.63 -3.27
CA MET A 620 -19.79 -6.74 -3.25
C MET A 620 -20.47 -8.08 -3.01
N ARG A 621 -21.42 -8.16 -2.08
CA ARG A 621 -22.19 -9.40 -1.86
C ARG A 621 -22.90 -9.84 -3.14
N LYS A 622 -23.62 -8.94 -3.83
CA LYS A 622 -24.29 -9.25 -5.10
C LYS A 622 -23.31 -9.73 -6.18
N VAL A 623 -22.16 -9.08 -6.29
CA VAL A 623 -21.11 -9.46 -7.26
C VAL A 623 -20.55 -10.84 -6.93
N CYS A 624 -20.22 -11.13 -5.68
CA CYS A 624 -19.69 -12.43 -5.24
C CYS A 624 -20.72 -13.56 -5.40
N GLU A 625 -22.00 -13.29 -5.06
CA GLU A 625 -23.10 -14.24 -5.27
C GLU A 625 -23.29 -14.54 -6.75
N THR A 626 -23.29 -13.52 -7.59
CA THR A 626 -23.39 -13.67 -9.05
C THR A 626 -22.23 -14.53 -9.58
N LYS A 627 -21.01 -14.28 -9.15
CA LYS A 627 -19.82 -15.07 -9.53
C LYS A 627 -20.00 -16.56 -9.16
N LYS A 628 -20.45 -16.84 -7.94
CA LYS A 628 -20.69 -18.21 -7.47
C LYS A 628 -21.80 -18.91 -8.27
N HIS A 629 -22.90 -18.20 -8.52
CA HIS A 629 -24.02 -18.74 -9.31
C HIS A 629 -23.62 -19.00 -10.77
N LEU A 630 -22.87 -18.07 -11.38
CA LEU A 630 -22.38 -18.25 -12.74
C LEU A 630 -21.48 -19.47 -12.89
N LYS A 631 -20.58 -19.71 -11.92
CA LYS A 631 -19.75 -20.91 -11.88
C LYS A 631 -20.60 -22.18 -11.79
N ARG A 632 -21.64 -22.18 -10.94
CA ARG A 632 -22.58 -23.32 -10.84
C ARG A 632 -23.33 -23.56 -12.15
N LEU A 633 -23.78 -22.47 -12.82
CA LEU A 633 -24.46 -22.60 -14.10
C LEU A 633 -23.52 -23.12 -15.20
N SER A 634 -22.29 -22.66 -15.26
CA SER A 634 -21.29 -23.18 -16.21
C SER A 634 -21.06 -24.69 -16.01
N ASN A 635 -20.97 -25.15 -14.76
CA ASN A 635 -20.84 -26.58 -14.46
C ASN A 635 -22.10 -27.37 -14.87
N ARG A 636 -23.30 -26.84 -14.60
CA ARG A 636 -24.56 -27.48 -15.02
C ARG A 636 -24.64 -27.60 -16.56
N ILE A 637 -24.26 -26.56 -17.28
CA ILE A 637 -24.20 -26.59 -18.76
C ILE A 637 -23.18 -27.64 -19.23
N GLY A 638 -22.04 -27.74 -18.58
CA GLY A 638 -21.06 -28.81 -18.82
C GLY A 638 -21.63 -30.21 -18.62
N THR A 639 -22.39 -30.44 -17.52
CA THR A 639 -23.09 -31.71 -17.26
C THR A 639 -24.12 -31.99 -18.36
N CYS A 640 -24.87 -31.00 -18.80
CA CYS A 640 -25.79 -31.13 -19.94
C CYS A 640 -25.08 -31.57 -21.23
N GLY A 641 -23.86 -31.03 -21.45
CA GLY A 641 -23.03 -31.48 -22.58
C GLY A 641 -22.60 -32.96 -22.49
N VAL A 642 -22.24 -33.43 -21.30
CA VAL A 642 -21.91 -34.85 -21.06
C VAL A 642 -23.12 -35.74 -21.28
N GLU A 643 -24.29 -35.37 -20.74
CA GLU A 643 -25.53 -36.11 -20.97
C GLU A 643 -25.93 -36.20 -22.46
N ALA A 644 -25.66 -35.11 -23.20
CA ALA A 644 -25.88 -35.10 -24.65
C ALA A 644 -24.96 -36.08 -25.37
N MET A 645 -23.68 -36.17 -24.97
CA MET A 645 -22.74 -37.16 -25.53
C MET A 645 -23.16 -38.59 -25.23
N GLU A 646 -23.59 -38.89 -24.00
CA GLU A 646 -24.12 -40.22 -23.64
C GLU A 646 -25.39 -40.59 -24.47
N CYS A 647 -26.28 -39.61 -24.71
CA CYS A 647 -27.44 -39.82 -25.57
C CYS A 647 -27.01 -40.09 -27.03
N GLN A 648 -25.97 -39.43 -27.51
CA GLN A 648 -25.38 -39.68 -28.83
C GLN A 648 -24.87 -41.11 -28.95
N GLU A 649 -24.11 -41.58 -27.95
CA GLU A 649 -23.59 -42.95 -27.94
C GLU A 649 -24.73 -43.99 -27.98
N CYS A 650 -25.82 -43.77 -27.22
CA CYS A 650 -26.98 -44.62 -27.25
C CYS A 650 -27.67 -44.61 -28.63
N LEU A 651 -27.78 -43.44 -29.28
CA LEU A 651 -28.34 -43.35 -30.63
C LEU A 651 -27.44 -44.03 -31.68
N GLN A 652 -26.15 -43.88 -31.54
CA GLN A 652 -25.17 -44.53 -32.42
C GLN A 652 -25.28 -46.07 -32.30
N HIS A 653 -25.32 -46.59 -31.05
CA HIS A 653 -25.52 -48.02 -30.79
C HIS A 653 -26.83 -48.54 -31.42
N ALA A 654 -27.92 -47.75 -31.27
CA ALA A 654 -29.19 -48.12 -31.87
C ALA A 654 -29.09 -48.21 -33.41
N LEU A 655 -28.44 -47.26 -34.05
CA LEU A 655 -28.21 -47.24 -35.50
C LEU A 655 -27.34 -48.41 -35.95
N ASP A 656 -26.27 -48.73 -35.20
CA ASP A 656 -25.34 -49.82 -35.51
C ASP A 656 -26.01 -51.22 -35.39
N THR A 657 -26.96 -51.35 -34.47
CA THR A 657 -27.72 -52.63 -34.24
C THR A 657 -28.93 -52.80 -35.17
N PHE A 658 -29.43 -51.71 -35.75
CA PHE A 658 -30.60 -51.71 -36.61
C PHE A 658 -30.48 -52.69 -37.82
N PRO A 659 -29.35 -52.72 -38.58
CA PRO A 659 -29.22 -53.65 -39.72
C PRO A 659 -29.31 -55.10 -39.31
N GLN A 660 -28.77 -55.49 -38.14
CA GLN A 660 -28.83 -56.85 -37.63
C GLN A 660 -30.26 -57.26 -37.27
N MET A 661 -31.01 -56.38 -36.62
CA MET A 661 -32.41 -56.61 -36.28
C MET A 661 -33.30 -56.70 -37.53
N ALA A 662 -33.10 -55.86 -38.50
CA ALA A 662 -33.80 -55.91 -39.80
C ALA A 662 -33.55 -57.20 -40.57
N LEU A 663 -32.39 -57.86 -40.34
CA LEU A 663 -32.03 -59.14 -40.93
C LEU A 663 -32.55 -60.35 -40.17
N THR A 664 -32.66 -60.29 -38.84
CA THR A 664 -33.09 -61.41 -37.97
C THR A 664 -34.59 -61.65 -38.07
N GLU A 665 -35.42 -60.63 -38.26
CA GLU A 665 -36.85 -60.82 -38.48
C GLU A 665 -37.22 -61.52 -39.79
N LYS A 666 -36.31 -61.72 -40.71
CA LYS A 666 -36.49 -62.49 -41.95
C LYS A 666 -36.34 -64.01 -41.75
N ARG A 667 -36.10 -64.55 -40.53
CA ARG A 667 -35.82 -65.90 -40.27
C ARG A 667 -36.92 -66.65 -39.50
N SER A 668 -38.17 -66.19 -39.45
CA SER A 668 -39.30 -67.05 -39.01
C SER A 668 -39.99 -67.69 -40.22
N PRO A 669 -40.00 -69.02 -40.31
CA PRO A 669 -40.72 -69.70 -41.41
C PRO A 669 -42.19 -69.78 -41.08
N ALA A 670 -43.01 -68.91 -41.65
CA ALA A 670 -44.46 -69.15 -41.72
C ALA A 670 -44.84 -69.61 -43.11
N LEU A 671 -45.52 -70.69 -43.11
CA LEU A 671 -46.10 -71.43 -44.24
C LEU A 671 -46.79 -70.49 -45.25
N VAL A 672 -46.48 -70.70 -46.47
CA VAL A 672 -47.04 -70.06 -47.66
C VAL A 672 -48.44 -70.57 -48.01
N PRO A 673 -49.35 -69.72 -48.50
CA PRO A 673 -49.96 -70.00 -49.81
C PRO A 673 -49.89 -68.78 -50.76
N PRO A 674 -50.16 -69.00 -52.05
CA PRO A 674 -49.40 -68.35 -53.11
C PRO A 674 -50.06 -67.07 -53.69
N VAL A 675 -49.24 -66.18 -53.99
CA VAL A 675 -49.11 -65.16 -55.06
C VAL A 675 -50.40 -64.49 -55.61
N PRO A 676 -50.41 -63.11 -55.80
CA PRO A 676 -49.82 -62.61 -57.01
C PRO A 676 -49.01 -61.30 -56.89
N SER A 677 -47.96 -61.38 -57.71
CA SER A 677 -47.25 -60.28 -58.41
C SER A 677 -46.70 -59.04 -57.74
N PRO A 678 -45.58 -58.56 -58.18
CA PRO A 678 -44.60 -57.85 -57.37
C PRO A 678 -44.71 -56.35 -57.55
N VAL A 679 -44.82 -55.67 -56.44
CA VAL A 679 -44.38 -54.29 -56.35
C VAL A 679 -42.95 -54.29 -55.79
N PRO A 680 -42.02 -53.52 -56.31
CA PRO A 680 -40.61 -53.82 -56.17
C PRO A 680 -40.09 -53.53 -54.75
N LEU A 681 -39.84 -54.62 -54.03
CA LEU A 681 -39.07 -54.60 -52.77
C LEU A 681 -37.71 -53.90 -52.88
N SER A 682 -37.28 -53.64 -54.11
CA SER A 682 -36.06 -52.88 -54.40
C SER A 682 -36.17 -51.38 -54.14
N GLN A 683 -37.37 -50.83 -54.25
CA GLN A 683 -37.57 -49.40 -54.07
C GLN A 683 -37.66 -49.02 -52.60
N ALA A 684 -38.40 -49.79 -51.81
CA ALA A 684 -38.48 -49.60 -50.36
C ALA A 684 -37.11 -49.87 -49.68
N ARG A 685 -36.37 -50.86 -50.19
CA ARG A 685 -35.00 -51.13 -49.71
C ARG A 685 -34.01 -50.01 -50.09
N ARG A 686 -34.13 -49.44 -51.29
CA ARG A 686 -33.31 -48.33 -51.70
C ARG A 686 -33.65 -47.06 -50.91
N GLU A 687 -34.92 -46.84 -50.67
CA GLU A 687 -35.39 -45.71 -49.89
C GLU A 687 -34.94 -45.80 -48.41
N MET A 688 -35.04 -46.98 -47.83
CA MET A 688 -34.58 -47.27 -46.46
C MET A 688 -33.04 -47.18 -46.36
N ALA A 689 -32.31 -47.72 -47.33
CA ALA A 689 -30.86 -47.58 -47.40
C ALA A 689 -30.41 -46.14 -47.58
N PHE A 690 -31.12 -45.37 -48.35
CA PHE A 690 -30.87 -43.96 -48.58
C PHE A 690 -31.14 -43.17 -47.31
N GLN A 691 -32.24 -43.40 -46.59
CA GLN A 691 -32.57 -42.76 -45.34
C GLN A 691 -31.55 -43.10 -44.23
N MET A 692 -31.09 -44.33 -44.20
CA MET A 692 -30.04 -44.79 -43.29
C MET A 692 -28.68 -44.12 -43.56
N GLN A 693 -28.32 -43.93 -44.84
CA GLN A 693 -27.12 -43.28 -45.21
C GLN A 693 -27.18 -41.77 -44.89
N GLU A 694 -28.33 -41.14 -45.07
CA GLU A 694 -28.59 -39.76 -44.69
C GLU A 694 -28.48 -39.57 -43.16
N LEU A 695 -29.04 -40.50 -42.35
CA LEU A 695 -28.91 -40.50 -40.89
C LEU A 695 -27.46 -40.67 -40.42
N LEU A 696 -26.69 -41.55 -41.06
CA LEU A 696 -25.26 -41.75 -40.81
C LEU A 696 -24.44 -40.47 -41.09
N GLU A 697 -24.76 -39.75 -42.18
CA GLU A 697 -24.15 -38.48 -42.49
C GLU A 697 -24.51 -37.37 -41.48
N GLN A 698 -25.79 -37.37 -41.05
CA GLN A 698 -26.21 -36.44 -40.00
C GLN A 698 -25.53 -36.76 -38.66
N MET A 699 -25.39 -38.02 -38.31
CA MET A 699 -24.63 -38.44 -37.12
C MET A 699 -23.15 -38.00 -37.18
N LYS A 700 -22.49 -38.19 -38.33
CA LYS A 700 -21.12 -37.68 -38.50
C LYS A 700 -21.05 -36.18 -38.33
N SER A 701 -22.02 -35.42 -38.86
CA SER A 701 -22.09 -33.99 -38.69
C SER A 701 -22.24 -33.58 -37.23
N VAL A 702 -23.14 -34.29 -36.48
CA VAL A 702 -23.34 -34.07 -35.04
C VAL A 702 -22.07 -34.41 -34.25
N THR A 703 -21.38 -35.49 -34.60
CA THR A 703 -20.12 -35.89 -33.95
C THR A 703 -19.06 -34.82 -34.17
N CYS A 704 -18.94 -34.29 -35.40
CA CYS A 704 -18.02 -33.23 -35.74
C CYS A 704 -18.33 -31.95 -34.94
N ASN A 705 -19.60 -31.58 -34.85
CA ASN A 705 -20.04 -30.43 -34.06
C ASN A 705 -19.78 -30.59 -32.54
N LEU A 706 -19.99 -31.78 -31.99
CA LEU A 706 -19.66 -32.11 -30.60
C LEU A 706 -18.14 -32.06 -30.32
N GLN A 707 -17.34 -32.61 -31.23
CA GLN A 707 -15.88 -32.52 -31.13
C GLN A 707 -15.40 -31.08 -31.21
N PHE A 708 -15.98 -30.29 -32.11
CA PHE A 708 -15.69 -28.86 -32.22
C PHE A 708 -16.07 -28.11 -30.95
N ASN A 709 -17.25 -28.34 -30.40
CA ASN A 709 -17.71 -27.72 -29.16
C ASN A 709 -16.88 -28.17 -27.94
N ASN A 710 -16.49 -29.46 -27.87
CA ASN A 710 -15.57 -29.92 -26.84
C ASN A 710 -14.21 -29.27 -26.94
N SER A 711 -13.69 -29.06 -28.14
CA SER A 711 -12.43 -28.31 -28.34
C SER A 711 -12.55 -26.86 -27.90
N ILE A 712 -13.73 -26.24 -28.08
CA ILE A 712 -14.02 -24.89 -27.56
C ILE A 712 -14.10 -24.90 -26.03
N ILE A 713 -14.81 -25.89 -25.46
CA ILE A 713 -14.93 -26.07 -24.01
C ILE A 713 -13.56 -26.31 -23.37
N GLU A 714 -12.72 -27.15 -23.95
CA GLU A 714 -11.35 -27.38 -23.49
C GLU A 714 -10.49 -26.13 -23.58
N ARG A 715 -10.60 -25.35 -24.67
CA ARG A 715 -9.92 -24.04 -24.80
C ARG A 715 -10.42 -23.02 -23.80
N LEU A 716 -11.69 -23.05 -23.43
CA LEU A 716 -12.30 -22.10 -22.49
C LEU A 716 -12.12 -22.54 -21.03
N SER A 717 -11.98 -23.84 -20.75
CA SER A 717 -11.89 -24.38 -19.39
C SER A 717 -10.46 -24.67 -18.92
N GLY A 718 -9.47 -24.70 -19.79
CA GLY A 718 -8.16 -25.21 -19.47
C GLY A 718 -6.93 -24.56 -20.06
N ALA A 719 -7.05 -23.46 -20.78
CA ALA A 719 -5.86 -22.88 -21.36
C ALA A 719 -5.65 -21.42 -20.96
N ALA A 720 -4.89 -21.23 -19.88
CA ALA A 720 -3.89 -20.18 -19.92
C ALA A 720 -2.91 -20.53 -21.06
N PRO A 721 -2.60 -19.63 -22.02
CA PRO A 721 -1.55 -19.88 -22.98
C PRO A 721 -0.24 -19.96 -22.23
N THR A 722 0.41 -21.10 -22.26
CA THR A 722 1.84 -21.18 -22.02
C THR A 722 2.51 -20.28 -23.06
N PRO A 723 3.30 -19.29 -22.68
CA PRO A 723 4.14 -18.58 -23.62
C PRO A 723 5.22 -19.57 -24.04
N GLY A 724 5.07 -20.15 -25.22
CA GLY A 724 6.12 -20.82 -25.91
C GLY A 724 7.05 -19.78 -26.55
N LEU A 725 8.32 -19.82 -26.12
CA LEU A 725 9.53 -19.27 -26.73
C LEU A 725 9.51 -17.81 -27.14
#